data_05477e909f07c8d9a7356889e1643a5b
#
_entry.id   05477e909f07c8d9a7356889e1643a5b
#
_cell.length_a   1.000
_cell.length_b   1.000
_cell.length_c   1.000
_cell.angle_alpha   90.00
_cell.angle_beta   90.00
_cell.angle_gamma   90.00
#
_symmetry.space_group_name_H-M   'P 1'
#
loop_
_entity.id
_entity.type
_entity.pdbx_description
1 polymer ?
#
loop_
_entity_poly.entity_id
_entity_poly.type
_entity_poly.pdbx_seq_one_letter_code
_entity_poly.pdbx_strand_id
1 'polypeptide(L)'
;MKPITPDELVQLIPSILWTMNDASADGSADFADRASMMEVRLQAQEDEITLLKSSLADALRKLRLHDQLLPLLKQQLIADPDPQHRTGQPRQSSPSQGRTLARKGSLSPSVSRACNSRTPSLRGSLWLRGHWPSSIVSPAVKRKIRRKKKKEEGNRKRKQSIKMFIRGRPITMYIPSNIQNYEDLKMEPPSERLELDWVYGYRGRDCRDNLYFLPSGEAVFFIACVVVLYHINNRTQRHYDKHTDCVRCLTLHPDKVRMASGQTAGVDKDGKPLHPCVHIWDSTTLVTLQQIGLGAFQRGVGCVAFSFDSGAFLCVIDDSNEHMLSVWDCNKGTRHAEVKNTNEAVFCVEFNSNDSTNIITCGKSHVYFWTLSAGQFTKKQGIFGKYKKPKFIQCFVFSLTGDVLTGDSEGNILTWGKSTFQIMRQTRAHEGSVFTLCSLQGGAVLSGGGKDRKIIRWSADLAPERECEIPENYGAVRTISDVDGEELLVGTTRNAILRGTFSDGFVAIVQGHMDEMWGLATHPSQNIFITCGHDRQVCLWKTEEHKLDWCITLEYGLCADFCPNGSVVSVGLSTGRWMVLDLLTREVVSESIDGNEQLSVMRYSPDGSFLAVGSHDNFIYIYNVTESGRRYTRFGKCNGHSSFITHLDWSKDGKYIMSNSGDYEILYWDVAAGCKLLRNRFESKDREWASYTCVLGFHVMGVWLEGSDGTDINALCRSHSERMVAVADDFCKVHLFQYPCPKPKAPSHKYEGHGSHVTNVCFTHSDSHLLSMGGKDTCILQWRVIRGGPGDSREKLASTSTSSPEPATS
;
A
#
# COMPACT_ATOMS: atom_id res chain seq x y z
N MET A 1 4.89 -30.85 -21.24
CA MET A 1 5.99 -29.89 -21.06
C MET A 1 6.64 -30.16 -19.71
N LYS A 2 7.93 -30.40 -19.63
CA LYS A 2 8.65 -30.62 -18.39
C LYS A 2 8.79 -29.29 -17.65
N PRO A 3 8.69 -29.24 -16.33
CA PRO A 3 8.93 -28.00 -15.58
C PRO A 3 10.42 -27.63 -15.64
N ILE A 4 10.69 -26.38 -15.97
CA ILE A 4 12.03 -25.79 -16.00
C ILE A 4 12.46 -25.57 -14.54
N THR A 5 13.66 -26.02 -14.20
CA THR A 5 14.21 -25.84 -12.85
C THR A 5 14.76 -24.42 -12.63
N PRO A 6 14.83 -23.92 -11.38
CA PRO A 6 15.37 -22.57 -11.09
C PRO A 6 16.79 -22.34 -11.62
N ASP A 7 17.62 -23.37 -11.74
CA ASP A 7 18.99 -23.28 -12.25
C ASP A 7 19.07 -23.10 -13.77
N GLU A 8 18.05 -23.54 -14.52
CA GLU A 8 17.95 -23.31 -15.96
C GLU A 8 17.56 -21.85 -16.29
N LEU A 9 16.85 -21.17 -15.38
CA LEU A 9 16.53 -19.75 -15.52
C LEU A 9 17.74 -18.83 -15.31
N VAL A 10 18.68 -19.20 -14.47
CA VAL A 10 19.90 -18.42 -14.20
C VAL A 10 20.90 -18.49 -15.36
N GLN A 11 20.86 -19.53 -16.17
CA GLN A 11 21.74 -19.67 -17.35
C GLN A 11 21.25 -18.93 -18.60
N LEU A 12 20.01 -18.46 -18.64
CA LEU A 12 19.45 -17.70 -19.76
C LEU A 12 19.72 -16.17 -19.68
N ILE A 13 20.13 -15.66 -18.53
CA ILE A 13 20.41 -14.24 -18.33
C ILE A 13 21.67 -13.74 -19.05
N PRO A 14 22.77 -14.49 -19.17
CA PRO A 14 23.97 -14.00 -19.87
C PRO A 14 23.85 -13.90 -21.40
N SER A 15 22.95 -14.68 -22.02
CA SER A 15 22.81 -14.68 -23.49
C SER A 15 22.02 -13.46 -24.02
N ILE A 16 21.23 -12.80 -23.15
CA ILE A 16 20.48 -11.57 -23.48
C ILE A 16 21.38 -10.33 -23.40
N LEU A 17 22.40 -10.35 -22.54
CA LEU A 17 23.35 -9.23 -22.38
C LEU A 17 24.47 -9.20 -23.45
N TRP A 18 24.67 -10.28 -24.17
CA TRP A 18 25.75 -10.38 -25.19
C TRP A 18 25.37 -9.88 -26.59
N THR A 19 24.07 -9.72 -26.85
CA THR A 19 23.57 -9.17 -28.13
C THR A 19 23.45 -7.64 -28.18
N MET A 20 23.88 -6.92 -27.11
CA MET A 20 23.76 -5.45 -27.04
C MET A 20 25.05 -4.67 -27.30
N ASN A 21 26.19 -5.35 -27.64
CA ASN A 21 27.49 -4.68 -27.78
C ASN A 21 28.03 -4.51 -29.19
N ASP A 22 27.26 -4.87 -30.23
CA ASP A 22 27.70 -4.66 -31.62
C ASP A 22 26.61 -3.92 -32.44
N ALA A 23 26.56 -2.61 -32.36
CA ALA A 23 26.05 -1.75 -33.43
C ALA A 23 26.55 -0.32 -33.23
N SER A 24 27.55 0.05 -33.98
CA SER A 24 28.04 1.41 -34.18
C SER A 24 27.05 2.26 -34.96
N ALA A 25 26.87 3.50 -34.48
CA ALA A 25 26.51 4.76 -35.16
C ALA A 25 25.64 4.69 -36.42
N ASP A 26 24.33 4.90 -36.27
CA ASP A 26 23.51 5.86 -36.99
C ASP A 26 22.05 5.82 -36.48
N GLY A 27 21.43 6.98 -36.20
CA GLY A 27 19.98 7.07 -36.00
C GLY A 27 19.50 7.40 -34.58
N SER A 28 19.66 8.65 -34.13
CA SER A 28 19.18 9.10 -32.80
C SER A 28 17.65 9.15 -32.61
N ALA A 29 16.85 9.03 -33.65
CA ALA A 29 15.40 9.01 -33.58
C ALA A 29 14.82 7.60 -33.30
N ASP A 30 15.50 6.57 -33.78
CA ASP A 30 15.06 5.16 -33.64
C ASP A 30 15.35 4.60 -32.22
N PHE A 31 16.26 5.23 -31.47
CA PHE A 31 16.67 4.80 -30.13
C PHE A 31 15.64 5.18 -29.06
N ALA A 32 15.01 6.33 -29.18
CA ALA A 32 13.95 6.78 -28.25
C ALA A 32 12.68 5.93 -28.37
N ASP A 33 12.30 5.54 -29.59
CA ASP A 33 11.15 4.68 -29.84
C ASP A 33 11.41 3.23 -29.38
N ARG A 34 12.64 2.74 -29.50
CA ARG A 34 13.04 1.42 -28.96
C ARG A 34 13.10 1.39 -27.44
N ALA A 35 13.58 2.45 -26.80
CA ALA A 35 13.59 2.59 -25.36
C ALA A 35 12.16 2.64 -24.81
N SER A 36 11.26 3.42 -25.40
CA SER A 36 9.84 3.48 -25.04
C SER A 36 9.12 2.13 -25.26
N MET A 37 9.46 1.40 -26.32
CA MET A 37 8.93 0.04 -26.56
C MET A 37 9.48 -1.00 -25.57
N MET A 38 10.70 -0.81 -25.09
CA MET A 38 11.27 -1.67 -24.05
C MET A 38 10.69 -1.37 -22.69
N GLU A 39 10.44 -0.10 -22.34
CA GLU A 39 9.74 0.28 -21.09
C GLU A 39 8.32 -0.30 -21.04
N VAL A 40 7.56 -0.22 -22.14
CA VAL A 40 6.23 -0.84 -22.22
C VAL A 40 6.28 -2.36 -22.12
N ARG A 41 7.32 -3.00 -22.64
CA ARG A 41 7.51 -4.46 -22.48
C ARG A 41 7.95 -4.84 -21.07
N LEU A 42 8.84 -4.07 -20.46
CA LEU A 42 9.24 -4.25 -19.06
C LEU A 42 8.04 -4.08 -18.14
N GLN A 43 7.24 -3.05 -18.34
CA GLN A 43 6.02 -2.83 -17.55
C GLN A 43 5.02 -4.00 -17.71
N ALA A 44 4.81 -4.50 -18.93
CA ALA A 44 3.94 -5.66 -19.16
C ALA A 44 4.50 -6.94 -18.51
N GLN A 45 5.81 -7.11 -18.47
CA GLN A 45 6.46 -8.23 -17.78
C GLN A 45 6.44 -8.09 -16.26
N GLU A 46 6.58 -6.89 -15.73
CA GLU A 46 6.41 -6.61 -14.29
C GLU A 46 4.97 -6.86 -13.83
N ASP A 47 3.99 -6.47 -14.63
CA ASP A 47 2.58 -6.76 -14.37
C ASP A 47 2.30 -8.27 -14.39
N GLU A 48 2.91 -9.01 -15.33
CA GLU A 48 2.80 -10.47 -15.41
C GLU A 48 3.51 -11.17 -14.24
N ILE A 49 4.69 -10.68 -13.83
CA ILE A 49 5.42 -11.16 -12.65
C ILE A 49 4.62 -10.88 -11.37
N THR A 50 3.97 -9.73 -11.27
CA THR A 50 3.13 -9.37 -10.13
C THR A 50 1.89 -10.26 -10.07
N LEU A 51 1.28 -10.57 -11.21
CA LEU A 51 0.17 -11.52 -11.32
C LEU A 51 0.61 -12.94 -10.94
N LEU A 52 1.79 -13.38 -11.37
CA LEU A 52 2.36 -14.67 -11.02
C LEU A 52 2.73 -14.77 -9.54
N LYS A 53 3.28 -13.70 -8.94
CA LYS A 53 3.54 -13.61 -7.49
C LYS A 53 2.25 -13.71 -6.69
N SER A 54 1.19 -13.01 -7.10
CA SER A 54 -0.13 -13.08 -6.50
C SER A 54 -0.73 -14.49 -6.61
N SER A 55 -0.65 -15.12 -7.78
CA SER A 55 -1.13 -16.48 -8.01
C SER A 55 -0.34 -17.53 -7.23
N LEU A 56 0.97 -17.34 -7.08
CA LEU A 56 1.83 -18.19 -6.27
C LEU A 56 1.53 -18.04 -4.78
N ALA A 57 1.32 -16.82 -4.31
CA ALA A 57 0.90 -16.55 -2.93
C ALA A 57 -0.44 -17.22 -2.62
N ASP A 58 -1.39 -17.19 -3.54
CA ASP A 58 -2.69 -17.87 -3.43
C ASP A 58 -2.57 -19.39 -3.44
N ALA A 59 -1.70 -19.95 -4.27
CA ALA A 59 -1.42 -21.39 -4.29
C ALA A 59 -0.77 -21.85 -2.98
N LEU A 60 0.18 -21.06 -2.46
CA LEU A 60 0.82 -21.33 -1.18
C LEU A 60 -0.15 -21.20 0.01
N ARG A 61 -1.09 -20.25 -0.03
CA ARG A 61 -2.18 -20.14 0.97
C ARG A 61 -3.08 -21.37 0.94
N LYS A 62 -3.48 -21.85 -0.24
CA LYS A 62 -4.30 -23.08 -0.40
C LYS A 62 -3.56 -24.31 0.11
N LEU A 63 -2.26 -24.43 -0.15
CA LEU A 63 -1.42 -25.51 0.39
C LEU A 63 -1.35 -25.46 1.93
N ARG A 64 -1.17 -24.29 2.51
CA ARG A 64 -1.15 -24.11 3.97
C ARG A 64 -2.50 -24.45 4.63
N LEU A 65 -3.61 -24.08 4.00
CA LEU A 65 -4.95 -24.45 4.47
C LEU A 65 -5.14 -25.97 4.45
N HIS A 66 -4.61 -26.64 3.43
CA HIS A 66 -4.62 -28.11 3.32
C HIS A 66 -3.79 -28.76 4.42
N ASP A 67 -2.61 -28.21 4.73
CA ASP A 67 -1.74 -28.70 5.82
C ASP A 67 -2.33 -28.47 7.20
N GLN A 68 -3.12 -27.43 7.41
CA GLN A 68 -3.85 -27.19 8.66
C GLN A 68 -5.08 -28.08 8.81
N LEU A 69 -5.77 -28.43 7.72
CA LEU A 69 -6.95 -29.29 7.73
C LEU A 69 -6.60 -30.78 7.86
N LEU A 70 -5.43 -31.18 7.36
CA LEU A 70 -5.00 -32.59 7.42
C LEU A 70 -4.90 -33.17 8.86
N PRO A 71 -4.34 -32.44 9.85
CA PRO A 71 -4.34 -32.90 11.25
C PRO A 71 -5.73 -32.96 11.86
N LEU A 72 -6.63 -32.01 11.53
CA LEU A 72 -8.01 -31.99 12.03
C LEU A 72 -8.84 -33.15 11.46
N LEU A 73 -8.70 -33.45 10.17
CA LEU A 73 -9.31 -34.61 9.53
C LEU A 73 -8.76 -35.92 10.09
N LYS A 74 -7.47 -36.00 10.40
CA LYS A 74 -6.88 -37.16 11.09
C LYS A 74 -7.41 -37.32 12.52
N GLN A 75 -7.65 -36.25 13.25
CA GLN A 75 -8.26 -36.29 14.57
C GLN A 75 -9.73 -36.73 14.52
N GLN A 76 -10.49 -36.31 13.50
CA GLN A 76 -11.88 -36.76 13.31
C GLN A 76 -11.97 -38.24 12.90
N LEU A 77 -11.02 -38.75 12.13
CA LEU A 77 -10.96 -40.17 11.76
C LEU A 77 -10.55 -41.10 12.91
N ILE A 78 -9.98 -40.57 13.99
CA ILE A 78 -9.58 -41.33 15.18
C ILE A 78 -10.69 -41.35 16.25
N ALA A 79 -11.74 -40.54 16.11
CA ALA A 79 -12.78 -40.33 17.13
C ALA A 79 -14.07 -41.15 16.94
N ASP A 80 -14.15 -42.03 15.96
CA ASP A 80 -15.32 -42.89 15.75
C ASP A 80 -14.99 -44.40 16.00
N PRO A 81 -15.32 -44.98 17.15
CA PRO A 81 -15.32 -46.42 17.35
C PRO A 81 -16.75 -46.90 17.49
N ASP A 82 -17.32 -47.48 16.45
CA ASP A 82 -18.24 -48.57 16.70
C ASP A 82 -18.44 -49.49 15.51
N PRO A 83 -18.40 -50.84 15.75
CA PRO A 83 -18.41 -51.84 14.69
C PRO A 83 -19.75 -52.54 14.62
N GLN A 84 -20.25 -52.81 13.46
CA GLN A 84 -21.03 -54.06 13.29
C GLN A 84 -21.27 -54.46 11.82
N HIS A 85 -20.90 -55.73 11.59
CA HIS A 85 -21.44 -56.76 10.69
C HIS A 85 -20.93 -56.96 9.24
N ARG A 86 -20.04 -58.01 9.19
CA ARG A 86 -20.13 -59.26 8.40
C ARG A 86 -20.21 -59.16 6.81
N THR A 87 -19.30 -59.73 6.18
CA THR A 87 -19.00 -61.09 5.63
C THR A 87 -18.44 -61.00 4.22
N GLY A 88 -17.42 -61.88 3.93
CA GLY A 88 -17.11 -62.29 2.57
C GLY A 88 -15.66 -62.23 2.15
N GLN A 89 -14.92 -63.25 2.49
CA GLN A 89 -13.63 -63.64 1.86
C GLN A 89 -13.88 -64.39 0.52
N PRO A 90 -12.89 -64.91 -0.28
CA PRO A 90 -11.46 -64.59 -0.36
C PRO A 90 -10.84 -64.64 -1.82
N ARG A 91 -9.55 -64.50 -1.90
CA ARG A 91 -8.52 -65.11 -2.80
C ARG A 91 -7.63 -64.15 -3.60
N GLN A 92 -6.39 -64.17 -3.21
CA GLN A 92 -5.16 -64.73 -3.87
C GLN A 92 -4.72 -63.93 -5.08
N SER A 93 -3.44 -63.48 -5.14
CA SER A 93 -2.17 -64.14 -5.22
C SER A 93 -0.99 -63.13 -5.22
N SER A 94 0.04 -63.58 -4.53
CA SER A 94 1.44 -63.07 -4.64
C SER A 94 2.13 -63.65 -5.88
N PRO A 95 3.46 -63.52 -6.22
CA PRO A 95 4.58 -63.00 -5.41
C PRO A 95 5.74 -62.32 -6.22
N SER A 96 6.77 -61.96 -5.50
CA SER A 96 8.20 -62.09 -5.76
C SER A 96 9.08 -60.84 -5.70
N GLN A 97 9.97 -60.87 -4.75
CA GLN A 97 11.43 -60.92 -4.74
C GLN A 97 12.13 -59.60 -5.01
N GLY A 98 13.14 -59.21 -4.30
CA GLY A 98 13.94 -59.78 -3.27
C GLY A 98 15.15 -58.92 -2.91
N ARG A 99 15.72 -59.27 -1.76
CA ARG A 99 17.12 -59.15 -1.34
C ARG A 99 17.71 -57.80 -0.93
N THR A 100 18.06 -57.65 0.29
CA THR A 100 19.07 -58.09 1.32
C THR A 100 20.22 -57.11 1.42
N LEU A 101 20.67 -56.69 2.59
CA LEU A 101 21.43 -57.21 3.72
C LEU A 101 21.59 -56.06 4.74
N ALA A 102 21.24 -56.22 6.02
CA ALA A 102 21.97 -56.72 7.16
C ALA A 102 23.06 -55.76 7.68
N ARG A 103 23.26 -55.51 8.92
CA ARG A 103 23.34 -56.15 10.23
C ARG A 103 23.68 -55.08 11.29
N LYS A 104 23.41 -55.06 12.45
CA LYS A 104 23.35 -55.72 13.78
C LYS A 104 23.43 -54.58 14.81
N GLY A 105 22.86 -54.58 15.93
CA GLY A 105 22.39 -55.51 16.93
C GLY A 105 22.52 -54.87 18.27
N SER A 106 21.49 -54.98 19.03
CA SER A 106 21.25 -55.62 20.33
C SER A 106 21.74 -54.83 21.58
N LEU A 107 21.12 -54.75 22.68
CA LEU A 107 20.17 -55.54 23.51
C LEU A 107 19.66 -54.71 24.68
N SER A 108 18.41 -54.87 25.03
CA SER A 108 17.88 -54.57 26.37
C SER A 108 18.23 -55.67 27.35
N PRO A 109 18.07 -55.57 28.65
CA PRO A 109 16.75 -55.73 29.26
C PRO A 109 16.42 -54.99 30.58
N SER A 110 15.15 -54.93 30.82
CA SER A 110 14.30 -54.73 32.00
C SER A 110 14.83 -55.25 33.34
N VAL A 111 14.27 -54.68 34.45
CA VAL A 111 13.52 -55.32 35.54
C VAL A 111 13.30 -54.31 36.68
N SER A 112 12.16 -53.96 36.97
CA SER A 112 11.06 -53.97 37.96
C SER A 112 11.37 -53.84 39.45
N ARG A 113 10.37 -53.22 40.11
CA ARG A 113 9.86 -53.36 41.50
C ARG A 113 10.58 -52.55 42.61
N ALA A 114 9.96 -51.97 43.57
CA ALA A 114 8.62 -51.74 44.11
C ALA A 114 8.75 -51.16 45.52
N CYS A 115 7.80 -50.37 45.89
CA CYS A 115 7.22 -50.24 47.22
C CYS A 115 7.92 -49.70 48.49
N ASN A 116 7.23 -48.79 49.01
CA ASN A 116 6.76 -48.56 50.39
C ASN A 116 7.42 -47.50 51.29
N SER A 117 6.69 -46.42 51.46
CA SER A 117 5.93 -45.99 52.66
C SER A 117 6.67 -45.54 53.93
N ARG A 118 6.24 -44.40 54.35
CA ARG A 118 5.94 -43.95 55.73
C ARG A 118 6.60 -42.61 56.12
N THR A 119 5.71 -41.68 56.35
CA THR A 119 5.88 -40.53 57.25
C THR A 119 5.94 -41.00 58.67
N PRO A 120 6.53 -40.24 59.59
CA PRO A 120 5.68 -39.30 60.32
C PRO A 120 6.34 -38.00 60.76
N SER A 121 5.45 -37.10 61.13
CA SER A 121 5.61 -35.77 61.70
C SER A 121 6.42 -35.70 62.96
N LEU A 122 7.03 -34.58 63.32
CA LEU A 122 6.77 -33.79 64.49
C LEU A 122 7.63 -32.52 64.62
N ARG A 123 7.05 -31.45 65.00
CA ARG A 123 7.36 -30.19 65.63
C ARG A 123 8.72 -30.05 66.34
N GLY A 124 9.20 -28.82 66.33
CA GLY A 124 10.03 -28.35 67.44
C GLY A 124 10.92 -27.14 67.08
N SER A 125 10.55 -26.04 67.61
CA SER A 125 11.17 -24.69 67.60
C SER A 125 12.57 -24.72 68.23
N LEU A 126 13.37 -23.76 67.84
CA LEU A 126 14.10 -22.72 68.62
C LEU A 126 15.48 -22.38 68.08
N TRP A 127 15.69 -21.07 67.85
CA TRP A 127 16.87 -20.25 67.84
C TRP A 127 18.19 -20.88 68.38
N LEU A 128 19.26 -20.61 67.59
CA LEU A 128 20.51 -20.04 68.12
C LEU A 128 21.45 -19.62 66.96
N ARG A 129 21.95 -18.40 67.01
CA ARG A 129 23.04 -17.89 66.21
C ARG A 129 24.34 -18.62 66.58
N GLY A 130 25.06 -19.11 65.59
CA GLY A 130 26.40 -19.61 65.75
C GLY A 130 27.21 -19.36 64.50
N HIS A 131 28.20 -18.49 64.62
CA HIS A 131 29.25 -18.29 63.62
C HIS A 131 30.09 -19.57 63.52
N TRP A 132 30.21 -20.11 62.31
CA TRP A 132 31.20 -21.14 62.00
C TRP A 132 32.12 -20.69 60.87
N PRO A 133 33.43 -20.99 60.92
CA PRO A 133 34.44 -20.50 60.01
C PRO A 133 34.36 -21.20 58.65
N SER A 134 34.71 -20.42 57.59
CA SER A 134 34.72 -20.81 56.19
C SER A 134 35.95 -21.67 55.83
N SER A 135 35.86 -22.96 56.13
CA SER A 135 36.74 -23.96 55.46
C SER A 135 36.27 -25.37 55.78
N ILE A 136 35.54 -25.96 54.89
CA ILE A 136 35.40 -27.43 54.59
C ILE A 136 34.05 -27.60 53.85
N VAL A 137 33.97 -27.10 52.62
CA VAL A 137 32.89 -27.56 51.70
C VAL A 137 33.62 -28.20 50.53
N SER A 138 33.43 -29.51 50.37
CA SER A 138 34.07 -30.27 49.32
C SER A 138 33.77 -29.72 47.93
N PRO A 139 34.68 -29.84 46.97
CA PRO A 139 34.46 -29.32 45.59
C PRO A 139 33.19 -29.82 44.92
N ALA A 140 32.69 -31.00 45.32
CA ALA A 140 31.45 -31.58 44.82
C ALA A 140 30.21 -30.84 45.33
N VAL A 141 30.20 -30.40 46.60
CA VAL A 141 29.10 -29.64 47.19
C VAL A 141 29.08 -28.23 46.63
N LYS A 142 30.25 -27.58 46.43
CA LYS A 142 30.38 -26.26 45.77
C LYS A 142 29.88 -26.33 44.33
N ARG A 143 30.16 -27.43 43.60
CA ARG A 143 29.62 -27.65 42.24
C ARG A 143 28.11 -27.89 42.23
N LYS A 144 27.55 -28.61 43.21
CA LYS A 144 26.10 -28.83 43.36
C LYS A 144 25.35 -27.55 43.69
N ILE A 145 25.88 -26.72 44.61
CA ILE A 145 25.31 -25.42 44.99
C ILE A 145 25.40 -24.46 43.79
N ARG A 146 26.52 -24.43 43.05
CA ARG A 146 26.67 -23.60 41.86
C ARG A 146 25.75 -24.05 40.72
N ARG A 147 25.49 -25.35 40.53
CA ARG A 147 24.49 -25.91 39.60
C ARG A 147 23.06 -25.60 40.05
N LYS A 148 22.74 -25.64 41.35
CA LYS A 148 21.42 -25.29 41.86
C LYS A 148 21.13 -23.80 41.73
N LYS A 149 22.10 -22.93 42.10
CA LYS A 149 22.01 -21.47 41.85
C LYS A 149 21.85 -21.13 40.37
N LYS A 150 22.60 -21.76 39.45
CA LYS A 150 22.47 -21.56 38.01
C LYS A 150 21.12 -22.06 37.48
N LYS A 151 20.56 -23.13 38.08
CA LYS A 151 19.23 -23.65 37.70
C LYS A 151 18.10 -22.78 38.26
N GLU A 152 18.25 -22.23 39.47
CA GLU A 152 17.32 -21.26 40.06
C GLU A 152 17.36 -19.90 39.35
N GLU A 153 18.56 -19.42 39.00
CA GLU A 153 18.75 -18.25 38.15
C GLU A 153 18.17 -18.44 36.74
N GLY A 154 18.38 -19.63 36.15
CA GLY A 154 17.79 -20.01 34.86
C GLY A 154 16.27 -20.10 34.91
N ASN A 155 15.69 -20.61 35.99
CA ASN A 155 14.24 -20.67 36.21
C ASN A 155 13.64 -19.28 36.51
N ARG A 156 14.36 -18.42 37.22
CA ARG A 156 13.95 -17.02 37.48
C ARG A 156 13.97 -16.19 36.19
N LYS A 157 15.01 -16.40 35.35
CA LYS A 157 15.10 -15.78 34.02
C LYS A 157 14.00 -16.29 33.06
N ARG A 158 13.61 -17.57 33.15
CA ARG A 158 12.49 -18.13 32.35
C ARG A 158 11.12 -17.57 32.76
N LYS A 159 10.92 -17.19 34.03
CA LYS A 159 9.68 -16.54 34.50
C LYS A 159 9.59 -15.05 34.11
N GLN A 160 10.69 -14.43 33.64
CA GLN A 160 10.77 -13.01 33.28
C GLN A 160 10.88 -12.79 31.77
N SER A 161 10.57 -13.81 30.98
CA SER A 161 10.57 -13.70 29.51
C SER A 161 9.34 -14.37 28.91
N ILE A 162 8.86 -13.79 27.85
CA ILE A 162 7.78 -14.33 27.01
C ILE A 162 8.35 -14.70 25.64
N LYS A 163 7.64 -15.56 24.93
CA LYS A 163 8.00 -15.97 23.57
C LYS A 163 6.86 -15.67 22.62
N MET A 164 7.18 -15.02 21.56
CA MET A 164 6.35 -14.84 20.38
C MET A 164 6.88 -15.75 19.28
N PHE A 165 6.01 -16.21 18.38
CA PHE A 165 6.40 -17.06 17.28
C PHE A 165 6.02 -16.38 15.96
N ILE A 166 7.01 -16.16 15.08
CA ILE A 166 6.81 -15.71 13.70
C ILE A 166 7.39 -16.79 12.78
N ARG A 167 6.59 -17.31 11.85
CA ARG A 167 6.97 -18.42 10.97
C ARG A 167 7.61 -19.61 11.71
N GLY A 168 7.11 -19.90 12.92
CA GLY A 168 7.63 -20.98 13.76
C GLY A 168 8.95 -20.68 14.48
N ARG A 169 9.56 -19.51 14.28
CA ARG A 169 10.76 -19.07 15.00
C ARG A 169 10.38 -18.40 16.32
N PRO A 170 10.94 -18.84 17.46
CA PRO A 170 10.68 -18.24 18.76
C PRO A 170 11.48 -16.96 18.95
N ILE A 171 10.81 -15.84 19.11
CA ILE A 171 11.39 -14.55 19.49
C ILE A 171 11.23 -14.40 21.00
N THR A 172 12.34 -14.28 21.73
CA THR A 172 12.32 -14.15 23.19
C THR A 172 12.41 -12.68 23.59
N MET A 173 11.41 -12.22 24.33
CA MET A 173 11.34 -10.87 24.89
C MET A 173 11.35 -10.94 26.41
N TYR A 174 12.04 -9.98 27.05
CA TYR A 174 12.13 -9.93 28.51
C TYR A 174 11.14 -8.92 29.07
N ILE A 175 10.46 -9.31 30.15
CA ILE A 175 9.47 -8.46 30.83
C ILE A 175 10.21 -7.36 31.61
N PRO A 176 9.90 -6.08 31.41
CA PRO A 176 10.46 -4.97 32.18
C PRO A 176 10.22 -5.10 33.68
N SER A 177 11.12 -4.56 34.48
CA SER A 177 11.09 -4.71 35.96
C SER A 177 9.91 -4.00 36.62
N ASN A 178 9.35 -2.99 35.98
CA ASN A 178 8.18 -2.25 36.43
C ASN A 178 6.87 -3.05 36.31
N ILE A 179 6.85 -4.15 35.53
CA ILE A 179 5.69 -5.02 35.38
C ILE A 179 5.79 -6.17 36.38
N GLN A 180 4.97 -6.10 37.44
CA GLN A 180 4.96 -7.12 38.50
C GLN A 180 4.28 -8.42 38.06
N ASN A 181 3.16 -8.31 37.37
CA ASN A 181 2.40 -9.47 36.92
C ASN A 181 1.94 -9.26 35.47
N TYR A 182 2.63 -9.89 34.53
CA TYR A 182 2.33 -9.80 33.09
C TYR A 182 0.94 -10.39 32.76
N GLU A 183 0.51 -11.44 33.48
CA GLU A 183 -0.74 -12.13 33.17
C GLU A 183 -1.98 -11.25 33.44
N ASP A 184 -1.89 -10.35 34.41
CA ASP A 184 -3.00 -9.49 34.82
C ASP A 184 -3.15 -8.23 33.94
N LEU A 185 -2.22 -7.99 33.01
CA LEU A 185 -2.30 -6.84 32.10
C LEU A 185 -3.54 -6.97 31.20
N LYS A 186 -4.39 -5.96 31.23
CA LYS A 186 -5.51 -5.81 30.29
C LYS A 186 -5.12 -4.79 29.23
N MET A 187 -5.46 -5.10 27.97
CA MET A 187 -5.25 -4.19 26.85
C MET A 187 -6.60 -3.64 26.43
N GLU A 188 -6.64 -2.33 26.26
CA GLU A 188 -7.80 -1.59 25.78
C GLU A 188 -7.43 -0.87 24.47
N PRO A 189 -8.40 -0.55 23.62
CA PRO A 189 -8.12 0.32 22.48
C PRO A 189 -7.74 1.71 22.99
N PRO A 190 -6.95 2.50 22.25
CA PRO A 190 -6.59 3.84 22.66
C PRO A 190 -7.85 4.72 22.75
N SER A 191 -7.84 5.70 23.67
CA SER A 191 -8.89 6.70 23.80
C SER A 191 -8.93 7.65 22.62
N GLU A 192 -7.79 7.83 21.98
CA GLU A 192 -7.61 8.66 20.80
C GLU A 192 -8.09 7.92 19.55
N ARG A 193 -8.55 8.69 18.57
CA ARG A 193 -8.98 8.21 17.25
C ARG A 193 -8.35 9.07 16.16
N LEU A 194 -8.32 8.53 14.94
CA LEU A 194 -7.88 9.26 13.76
C LEU A 194 -9.09 9.66 12.91
N GLU A 195 -9.05 10.86 12.37
CA GLU A 195 -9.99 11.35 11.37
C GLU A 195 -9.19 11.78 10.15
N LEU A 196 -9.63 11.38 8.95
CA LEU A 196 -8.97 11.77 7.71
C LEU A 196 -9.11 13.28 7.51
N ASP A 197 -8.00 13.98 7.55
CA ASP A 197 -7.91 15.43 7.48
C ASP A 197 -7.55 15.92 6.08
N TRP A 198 -6.54 15.28 5.46
CA TRP A 198 -6.07 15.65 4.13
C TRP A 198 -5.52 14.46 3.34
N VAL A 199 -5.68 14.52 2.02
CA VAL A 199 -5.14 13.57 1.05
C VAL A 199 -4.21 14.30 0.11
N TYR A 200 -2.93 13.89 0.07
CA TYR A 200 -1.95 14.42 -0.87
C TYR A 200 -1.81 13.47 -2.05
N GLY A 201 -1.70 14.04 -3.24
CA GLY A 201 -1.49 13.32 -4.47
C GLY A 201 -2.71 13.28 -5.37
N TYR A 202 -2.48 12.79 -6.57
CA TYR A 202 -3.45 12.61 -7.65
C TYR A 202 -3.04 11.41 -8.49
N ARG A 203 -3.99 10.63 -8.98
CA ARG A 203 -3.73 9.48 -9.82
C ARG A 203 -4.06 9.78 -11.28
N GLY A 204 -3.07 10.30 -12.04
CA GLY A 204 -3.22 10.62 -13.46
C GLY A 204 -2.43 9.69 -14.38
N ARG A 205 -1.32 9.11 -13.89
CA ARG A 205 -0.39 8.30 -14.70
C ARG A 205 -1.07 7.11 -15.37
N ASP A 206 -1.85 6.34 -14.64
CA ASP A 206 -2.45 5.06 -15.07
C ASP A 206 -3.98 5.06 -15.10
N CYS A 207 -4.63 6.19 -14.80
CA CYS A 207 -6.08 6.35 -14.82
C CYS A 207 -6.52 7.29 -15.95
N ARG A 208 -7.80 7.16 -16.31
CA ARG A 208 -8.48 8.00 -17.32
C ARG A 208 -9.64 8.70 -16.66
N ASP A 209 -9.99 9.86 -17.18
CA ASP A 209 -11.17 10.63 -16.78
C ASP A 209 -11.31 10.79 -15.26
N ASN A 210 -10.14 10.97 -14.59
CA ASN A 210 -10.06 11.11 -13.14
C ASN A 210 -10.01 12.58 -12.72
N LEU A 211 -10.94 13.39 -13.24
CA LEU A 211 -11.06 14.80 -12.86
C LEU A 211 -12.39 15.36 -13.32
N TYR A 212 -13.19 15.84 -12.41
CA TYR A 212 -14.48 16.50 -12.66
C TYR A 212 -14.54 17.82 -11.89
N PHE A 213 -15.31 18.79 -12.38
CA PHE A 213 -15.58 20.02 -11.67
C PHE A 213 -17.07 20.13 -11.37
N LEU A 214 -17.40 20.38 -10.11
CA LEU A 214 -18.78 20.48 -9.64
C LEU A 214 -19.25 21.94 -9.57
N PRO A 215 -20.57 22.18 -9.67
CA PRO A 215 -21.14 23.52 -9.47
C PRO A 215 -20.85 24.14 -8.10
N SER A 216 -20.48 23.30 -7.12
CA SER A 216 -20.04 23.74 -5.77
C SER A 216 -18.66 24.41 -5.76
N GLY A 217 -17.92 24.43 -6.87
CA GLY A 217 -16.55 24.91 -6.96
C GLY A 217 -15.48 23.88 -6.53
N GLU A 218 -15.87 22.61 -6.46
CA GLU A 218 -14.99 21.52 -6.07
C GLU A 218 -14.48 20.76 -7.28
N ALA A 219 -13.17 20.51 -7.31
CA ALA A 219 -12.56 19.51 -8.19
C ALA A 219 -12.71 18.12 -7.54
N VAL A 220 -13.22 17.15 -8.30
CA VAL A 220 -13.43 15.77 -7.81
C VAL A 220 -12.50 14.83 -8.56
N PHE A 221 -11.75 14.05 -7.81
CA PHE A 221 -10.82 13.05 -8.31
C PHE A 221 -10.62 11.94 -7.27
N PHE A 222 -10.04 10.83 -7.69
CA PHE A 222 -9.72 9.75 -6.75
C PHE A 222 -8.22 9.46 -6.71
N ILE A 223 -7.79 8.95 -5.56
CA ILE A 223 -6.49 8.35 -5.33
C ILE A 223 -6.65 7.26 -4.27
N ALA A 224 -5.97 6.12 -4.45
CA ALA A 224 -6.12 4.96 -3.57
C ALA A 224 -7.59 4.53 -3.42
N CYS A 225 -8.10 4.40 -2.19
CA CYS A 225 -9.50 4.04 -1.92
C CYS A 225 -10.41 5.25 -1.67
N VAL A 226 -9.90 6.46 -1.87
CA VAL A 226 -10.60 7.71 -1.50
C VAL A 226 -10.96 8.52 -2.73
N VAL A 227 -12.20 9.05 -2.79
CA VAL A 227 -12.57 10.10 -3.73
C VAL A 227 -12.49 11.43 -3.00
N VAL A 228 -11.71 12.35 -3.53
CA VAL A 228 -11.43 13.66 -2.96
C VAL A 228 -12.29 14.71 -3.65
N LEU A 229 -13.00 15.53 -2.86
CA LEU A 229 -13.70 16.72 -3.32
C LEU A 229 -12.92 17.94 -2.79
N TYR A 230 -12.16 18.56 -3.67
CA TYR A 230 -11.26 19.65 -3.31
C TYR A 230 -11.85 21.00 -3.74
N HIS A 231 -12.24 21.82 -2.76
CA HIS A 231 -12.73 23.18 -3.00
C HIS A 231 -11.54 24.12 -3.24
N ILE A 232 -11.32 24.48 -4.52
CA ILE A 232 -10.09 25.14 -4.97
C ILE A 232 -9.87 26.48 -4.29
N ASN A 233 -10.89 27.33 -4.21
CA ASN A 233 -10.78 28.69 -3.66
C ASN A 233 -10.60 28.69 -2.14
N ASN A 234 -11.31 27.80 -1.42
CA ASN A 234 -11.25 27.70 0.05
C ASN A 234 -10.07 26.83 0.53
N ARG A 235 -9.45 26.05 -0.36
CA ARG A 235 -8.40 25.08 -0.05
C ARG A 235 -8.80 24.11 1.04
N THR A 236 -10.00 23.54 0.91
CA THR A 236 -10.53 22.53 1.82
C THR A 236 -10.86 21.25 1.06
N GLN A 237 -10.72 20.12 1.74
CA GLN A 237 -11.09 18.83 1.18
C GLN A 237 -12.24 18.20 1.94
N ARG A 238 -13.09 17.49 1.22
CA ARG A 238 -14.05 16.51 1.74
C ARG A 238 -13.75 15.17 1.10
N HIS A 239 -14.01 14.08 1.81
CA HIS A 239 -13.57 12.75 1.38
C HIS A 239 -14.74 11.77 1.35
N TYR A 240 -14.89 11.05 0.24
CA TYR A 240 -15.72 9.86 0.18
C TYR A 240 -14.82 8.63 0.35
N ASP A 241 -14.85 8.01 1.54
CA ASP A 241 -13.95 6.97 2.04
C ASP A 241 -14.62 5.60 2.23
N LYS A 242 -15.68 5.31 1.48
CA LYS A 242 -16.48 4.09 1.65
C LYS A 242 -16.02 2.91 0.80
N HIS A 243 -15.04 3.11 -0.07
CA HIS A 243 -14.44 2.03 -0.85
C HIS A 243 -13.50 1.17 0.00
N THR A 244 -13.55 -0.13 -0.23
CA THR A 244 -12.74 -1.12 0.51
C THR A 244 -11.48 -1.54 -0.23
N ASP A 245 -11.30 -1.06 -1.47
CA ASP A 245 -10.13 -1.28 -2.32
C ASP A 245 -9.99 -0.12 -3.31
N CYS A 246 -8.91 -0.11 -4.10
CA CYS A 246 -8.59 0.97 -5.03
C CYS A 246 -9.75 1.37 -5.92
N VAL A 247 -10.06 2.67 -5.96
CA VAL A 247 -10.95 3.26 -6.96
C VAL A 247 -10.25 3.25 -8.31
N ARG A 248 -10.97 2.84 -9.37
CA ARG A 248 -10.45 2.72 -10.75
C ARG A 248 -11.15 3.63 -11.74
N CYS A 249 -12.39 3.97 -11.49
CA CYS A 249 -13.17 4.81 -12.37
C CYS A 249 -14.15 5.66 -11.58
N LEU A 250 -14.50 6.79 -12.16
CA LEU A 250 -15.38 7.80 -11.60
C LEU A 250 -16.21 8.40 -12.73
N THR A 251 -17.45 8.74 -12.49
CA THR A 251 -18.30 9.48 -13.42
C THR A 251 -19.30 10.36 -12.69
N LEU A 252 -19.66 11.47 -13.32
CA LEU A 252 -20.62 12.45 -12.81
C LEU A 252 -21.99 12.18 -13.43
N HIS A 253 -23.03 12.15 -12.62
CA HIS A 253 -24.40 12.04 -13.08
C HIS A 253 -24.86 13.35 -13.78
N PRO A 254 -25.78 13.31 -14.76
CA PRO A 254 -26.29 14.49 -15.45
C PRO A 254 -26.87 15.60 -14.54
N ASP A 255 -27.35 15.26 -13.33
CA ASP A 255 -27.82 16.26 -12.33
C ASP A 255 -26.67 17.05 -11.68
N LYS A 256 -25.43 16.67 -11.93
CA LYS A 256 -24.20 17.27 -11.38
C LYS A 256 -24.10 17.23 -9.83
N VAL A 257 -24.84 16.33 -9.19
CA VAL A 257 -24.85 16.10 -7.74
C VAL A 257 -24.44 14.66 -7.43
N ARG A 258 -25.03 13.69 -8.11
CA ARG A 258 -24.70 12.29 -7.89
C ARG A 258 -23.43 11.88 -8.64
N MET A 259 -22.65 11.02 -8.01
CA MET A 259 -21.43 10.44 -8.56
C MET A 259 -21.52 8.93 -8.57
N ALA A 260 -20.83 8.27 -9.48
CA ALA A 260 -20.60 6.83 -9.43
C ALA A 260 -19.09 6.57 -9.44
N SER A 261 -18.63 5.73 -8.53
CA SER A 261 -17.24 5.30 -8.44
C SER A 261 -17.13 3.77 -8.34
N GLY A 262 -16.21 3.19 -9.11
CA GLY A 262 -15.98 1.76 -9.18
C GLY A 262 -14.63 1.37 -8.59
N GLN A 263 -14.60 0.24 -7.85
CA GLN A 263 -13.39 -0.26 -7.18
C GLN A 263 -12.89 -1.59 -7.76
N THR A 264 -11.64 -1.91 -7.44
CA THR A 264 -11.02 -3.21 -7.73
C THR A 264 -11.43 -4.29 -6.73
N ALA A 265 -11.16 -5.56 -7.09
CA ALA A 265 -11.20 -6.67 -6.16
C ALA A 265 -9.87 -6.77 -5.40
N GLY A 266 -9.96 -7.01 -4.11
CA GLY A 266 -8.82 -7.22 -3.23
C GLY A 266 -8.98 -8.44 -2.33
N VAL A 267 -8.12 -8.56 -1.35
CA VAL A 267 -8.22 -9.56 -0.27
C VAL A 267 -7.87 -8.89 1.05
N ASP A 268 -8.62 -9.21 2.11
CA ASP A 268 -8.26 -8.79 3.45
C ASP A 268 -7.12 -9.65 4.04
N LYS A 269 -6.63 -9.28 5.21
CA LYS A 269 -5.56 -10.00 5.91
C LYS A 269 -5.87 -11.46 6.25
N ASP A 270 -7.15 -11.83 6.31
CA ASP A 270 -7.61 -13.18 6.59
C ASP A 270 -7.78 -13.99 5.28
N GLY A 271 -7.39 -13.39 4.11
CA GLY A 271 -7.53 -13.97 2.78
C GLY A 271 -8.97 -13.98 2.24
N LYS A 272 -9.90 -13.26 2.90
CA LYS A 272 -11.26 -13.12 2.43
C LYS A 272 -11.32 -12.15 1.25
N PRO A 273 -11.99 -12.52 0.14
CA PRO A 273 -12.10 -11.64 -1.01
C PRO A 273 -12.91 -10.38 -0.68
N LEU A 274 -12.37 -9.24 -1.05
CA LEU A 274 -13.08 -7.97 -1.12
C LEU A 274 -13.64 -7.83 -2.53
N HIS A 275 -14.98 -7.86 -2.64
CA HIS A 275 -15.64 -7.87 -3.94
C HIS A 275 -15.62 -6.48 -4.59
N PRO A 276 -15.34 -6.40 -5.91
CA PRO A 276 -15.51 -5.17 -6.66
C PRO A 276 -16.99 -4.79 -6.74
N CYS A 277 -17.24 -3.50 -6.70
CA CYS A 277 -18.58 -2.93 -6.81
C CYS A 277 -18.52 -1.49 -7.31
N VAL A 278 -19.65 -0.94 -7.65
CA VAL A 278 -19.84 0.49 -7.93
C VAL A 278 -20.69 1.09 -6.82
N HIS A 279 -20.24 2.21 -6.26
CA HIS A 279 -21.03 3.04 -5.37
C HIS A 279 -21.62 4.21 -6.17
N ILE A 280 -22.93 4.43 -6.04
CA ILE A 280 -23.61 5.67 -6.43
C ILE A 280 -23.83 6.45 -5.15
N TRP A 281 -23.35 7.67 -5.10
CA TRP A 281 -23.36 8.50 -3.89
C TRP A 281 -23.61 9.97 -4.22
N ASP A 282 -24.08 10.70 -3.22
CA ASP A 282 -24.39 12.13 -3.29
C ASP A 282 -23.16 12.96 -2.92
N SER A 283 -22.70 13.83 -3.81
CA SER A 283 -21.50 14.65 -3.61
C SER A 283 -21.67 15.74 -2.54
N THR A 284 -22.92 16.13 -2.23
CA THR A 284 -23.20 17.13 -1.21
C THR A 284 -23.15 16.54 0.20
N THR A 285 -23.76 15.37 0.38
CA THR A 285 -23.90 14.71 1.69
C THR A 285 -22.88 13.61 1.94
N LEU A 286 -22.17 13.14 0.90
CA LEU A 286 -21.25 11.98 0.91
C LEU A 286 -21.93 10.69 1.35
N VAL A 287 -23.26 10.60 1.20
CA VAL A 287 -24.03 9.40 1.52
C VAL A 287 -24.07 8.47 0.32
N THR A 288 -23.77 7.19 0.53
CA THR A 288 -23.96 6.15 -0.48
C THR A 288 -25.46 5.91 -0.68
N LEU A 289 -25.96 6.20 -1.88
CA LEU A 289 -27.35 6.00 -2.27
C LEU A 289 -27.61 4.56 -2.70
N GLN A 290 -26.66 3.99 -3.47
CA GLN A 290 -26.80 2.64 -4.00
C GLN A 290 -25.43 1.95 -4.16
N GLN A 291 -25.38 0.65 -3.91
CA GLN A 291 -24.22 -0.20 -4.21
C GLN A 291 -24.62 -1.20 -5.29
N ILE A 292 -23.88 -1.19 -6.40
CA ILE A 292 -24.20 -1.98 -7.60
C ILE A 292 -23.14 -3.06 -7.80
N GLY A 293 -23.59 -4.26 -8.20
CA GLY A 293 -22.77 -5.33 -8.72
C GLY A 293 -21.90 -6.07 -7.71
N LEU A 294 -22.17 -5.95 -6.40
CA LEU A 294 -21.44 -6.69 -5.38
C LEU A 294 -21.50 -8.20 -5.63
N GLY A 295 -20.33 -8.81 -5.88
CA GLY A 295 -20.22 -10.24 -6.22
C GLY A 295 -20.54 -10.59 -7.68
N ALA A 296 -20.98 -9.62 -8.51
CA ALA A 296 -21.21 -9.81 -9.94
C ALA A 296 -19.96 -9.55 -10.78
N PHE A 297 -19.13 -8.61 -10.40
CA PHE A 297 -17.87 -8.28 -11.09
C PHE A 297 -16.73 -9.18 -10.61
N GLN A 298 -15.75 -9.46 -11.49
CA GLN A 298 -14.71 -10.44 -11.18
C GLN A 298 -13.42 -9.82 -10.59
N ARG A 299 -12.73 -8.94 -11.29
CA ARG A 299 -11.43 -8.37 -10.88
C ARG A 299 -11.54 -6.93 -10.42
N GLY A 300 -12.46 -6.20 -11.02
CA GLY A 300 -12.63 -4.78 -10.77
C GLY A 300 -13.65 -4.19 -11.71
N VAL A 301 -13.82 -2.89 -11.56
CA VAL A 301 -14.66 -2.08 -12.45
C VAL A 301 -13.71 -1.17 -13.23
N GLY A 302 -13.68 -1.34 -14.56
CA GLY A 302 -12.78 -0.61 -15.45
C GLY A 302 -13.32 0.74 -15.88
N CYS A 303 -14.61 0.81 -16.28
CA CYS A 303 -15.26 2.03 -16.76
C CYS A 303 -16.72 2.06 -16.33
N VAL A 304 -17.23 3.26 -16.09
CA VAL A 304 -18.63 3.53 -15.77
C VAL A 304 -19.14 4.77 -16.46
N ALA A 305 -20.42 4.79 -16.86
CA ALA A 305 -21.07 6.03 -17.36
C ALA A 305 -22.57 5.99 -17.11
N PHE A 306 -23.16 7.12 -16.75
CA PHE A 306 -24.61 7.30 -16.62
C PHE A 306 -25.29 7.50 -17.98
N SER A 307 -26.56 7.10 -18.07
CA SER A 307 -27.40 7.46 -19.22
C SER A 307 -27.64 8.98 -19.23
N PHE A 308 -27.60 9.55 -20.44
CA PHE A 308 -27.51 10.99 -20.60
C PHE A 308 -28.84 11.72 -20.36
N ASP A 309 -29.97 11.06 -20.64
CA ASP A 309 -31.31 11.63 -20.56
C ASP A 309 -31.78 11.92 -19.14
N SER A 310 -31.64 10.96 -18.25
CA SER A 310 -32.16 11.03 -16.89
C SER A 310 -31.23 10.46 -15.84
N GLY A 311 -30.11 9.87 -16.25
CA GLY A 311 -29.20 9.16 -15.35
C GLY A 311 -29.81 7.92 -14.69
N ALA A 312 -30.96 7.44 -15.21
CA ALA A 312 -31.67 6.30 -14.64
C ALA A 312 -30.89 4.99 -14.74
N PHE A 313 -30.02 4.89 -15.73
CA PHE A 313 -29.18 3.72 -15.98
C PHE A 313 -27.71 4.04 -15.87
N LEU A 314 -26.94 3.06 -15.41
CA LEU A 314 -25.49 3.06 -15.38
C LEU A 314 -24.96 1.92 -16.24
N CYS A 315 -24.11 2.21 -17.22
CA CYS A 315 -23.34 1.18 -17.91
C CYS A 315 -21.99 0.97 -17.21
N VAL A 316 -21.57 -0.28 -17.14
CA VAL A 316 -20.38 -0.73 -16.43
C VAL A 316 -19.61 -1.69 -17.33
N ILE A 317 -18.29 -1.47 -17.43
CA ILE A 317 -17.33 -2.44 -17.97
C ILE A 317 -16.55 -3.02 -16.80
N ASP A 318 -16.55 -4.33 -16.63
CA ASP A 318 -15.72 -5.01 -15.65
C ASP A 318 -14.32 -5.33 -16.19
N ASP A 319 -13.37 -5.58 -15.29
CA ASP A 319 -11.99 -5.98 -15.60
C ASP A 319 -11.83 -7.49 -15.78
N SER A 320 -12.90 -8.22 -16.10
CA SER A 320 -12.82 -9.65 -16.46
C SER A 320 -12.07 -9.83 -17.78
N ASN A 321 -11.66 -11.05 -18.09
CA ASN A 321 -11.00 -11.36 -19.37
C ASN A 321 -11.88 -11.07 -20.60
N GLU A 322 -13.19 -10.97 -20.41
CA GLU A 322 -14.18 -10.74 -21.47
C GLU A 322 -14.65 -9.29 -21.49
N HIS A 323 -14.22 -8.46 -20.52
CA HIS A 323 -14.65 -7.09 -20.34
C HIS A 323 -16.17 -6.94 -20.51
N MET A 324 -16.93 -7.60 -19.61
CA MET A 324 -18.39 -7.64 -19.68
C MET A 324 -18.97 -6.25 -19.66
N LEU A 325 -19.82 -5.92 -20.63
CA LEU A 325 -20.65 -4.72 -20.63
C LEU A 325 -22.00 -5.05 -19.97
N SER A 326 -22.32 -4.35 -18.91
CA SER A 326 -23.59 -4.47 -18.19
C SER A 326 -24.26 -3.11 -18.01
N VAL A 327 -25.60 -3.12 -18.03
CA VAL A 327 -26.43 -1.94 -17.76
C VAL A 327 -27.26 -2.22 -16.51
N TRP A 328 -27.27 -1.24 -15.60
CA TRP A 328 -27.89 -1.34 -14.28
C TRP A 328 -28.90 -0.22 -14.08
N ASP A 329 -30.05 -0.53 -13.47
CA ASP A 329 -31.03 0.45 -12.99
C ASP A 329 -30.46 1.10 -11.70
N CYS A 330 -30.20 2.40 -11.75
CA CYS A 330 -29.56 3.15 -10.64
C CYS A 330 -30.44 3.19 -9.38
N ASN A 331 -31.75 3.19 -9.53
CA ASN A 331 -32.69 3.27 -8.41
C ASN A 331 -32.93 1.93 -7.73
N LYS A 332 -33.01 0.85 -8.52
CA LYS A 332 -33.28 -0.51 -8.02
C LYS A 332 -31.99 -1.27 -7.67
N GLY A 333 -30.83 -0.83 -8.19
CA GLY A 333 -29.59 -1.57 -8.07
C GLY A 333 -29.57 -2.92 -8.80
N THR A 334 -30.49 -3.13 -9.73
CA THR A 334 -30.66 -4.39 -10.48
C THR A 334 -30.07 -4.31 -11.87
N ARG A 335 -29.48 -5.43 -12.32
CA ARG A 335 -28.93 -5.54 -13.67
C ARG A 335 -30.06 -5.63 -14.68
N HIS A 336 -30.07 -4.74 -15.67
CA HIS A 336 -31.02 -4.68 -16.76
C HIS A 336 -30.60 -5.55 -17.96
N ALA A 337 -29.32 -5.49 -18.33
CA ALA A 337 -28.76 -6.25 -19.45
C ALA A 337 -27.26 -6.50 -19.25
N GLU A 338 -26.72 -7.52 -19.89
CA GLU A 338 -25.31 -7.88 -19.87
C GLU A 338 -24.90 -8.57 -21.18
N VAL A 339 -23.67 -8.27 -21.63
CA VAL A 339 -23.12 -8.91 -22.83
C VAL A 339 -21.59 -8.96 -22.74
N LYS A 340 -20.99 -9.98 -23.35
CA LYS A 340 -19.54 -10.04 -23.57
C LYS A 340 -19.11 -8.95 -24.57
N ASN A 341 -18.17 -8.10 -24.15
CA ASN A 341 -17.67 -7.04 -25.02
C ASN A 341 -16.52 -7.57 -25.92
N THR A 342 -15.34 -7.78 -25.33
CA THR A 342 -14.15 -8.19 -26.07
C THR A 342 -13.08 -8.72 -25.09
N ASN A 343 -12.15 -9.53 -25.59
CA ASN A 343 -10.97 -9.95 -24.80
C ASN A 343 -9.83 -8.93 -24.83
N GLU A 344 -9.98 -7.85 -25.61
CA GLU A 344 -9.02 -6.78 -25.71
C GLU A 344 -9.38 -5.64 -24.74
N ALA A 345 -8.38 -4.91 -24.23
CA ALA A 345 -8.59 -3.85 -23.25
C ALA A 345 -9.61 -2.81 -23.73
N VAL A 346 -10.56 -2.47 -22.88
CA VAL A 346 -11.57 -1.42 -23.06
C VAL A 346 -11.18 -0.23 -22.19
N PHE A 347 -11.22 0.97 -22.76
CA PHE A 347 -10.75 2.17 -22.08
C PHE A 347 -11.86 3.14 -21.69
N CYS A 348 -12.89 3.23 -22.51
CA CYS A 348 -14.01 4.12 -22.29
C CYS A 348 -15.35 3.45 -22.68
N VAL A 349 -16.40 3.84 -21.98
CA VAL A 349 -17.78 3.51 -22.27
C VAL A 349 -18.65 4.71 -22.00
N GLU A 350 -19.59 5.03 -22.88
CA GLU A 350 -20.62 6.04 -22.66
C GLU A 350 -21.92 5.71 -23.41
N PHE A 351 -23.03 6.21 -22.87
CA PHE A 351 -24.28 6.29 -23.59
C PHE A 351 -24.22 7.39 -24.66
N ASN A 352 -24.87 7.18 -25.79
CA ASN A 352 -25.02 8.22 -26.80
C ASN A 352 -25.83 9.39 -26.21
N SER A 353 -25.30 10.61 -26.37
CA SER A 353 -25.91 11.85 -25.84
C SER A 353 -27.34 12.11 -26.35
N ASN A 354 -27.69 11.59 -27.54
CA ASN A 354 -28.98 11.79 -28.17
C ASN A 354 -29.93 10.60 -28.08
N ASP A 355 -29.44 9.44 -27.65
CA ASP A 355 -30.23 8.21 -27.62
C ASP A 355 -29.63 7.21 -26.63
N SER A 356 -30.17 7.13 -25.41
CA SER A 356 -29.73 6.23 -24.33
C SER A 356 -29.90 4.74 -24.64
N THR A 357 -30.50 4.37 -25.76
CA THR A 357 -30.51 2.98 -26.24
C THR A 357 -29.18 2.57 -26.89
N ASN A 358 -28.36 3.53 -27.28
CA ASN A 358 -27.08 3.30 -27.91
C ASN A 358 -25.93 3.58 -26.94
N ILE A 359 -25.00 2.62 -26.86
CA ILE A 359 -23.80 2.67 -26.03
C ILE A 359 -22.58 2.52 -26.94
N ILE A 360 -21.52 3.23 -26.64
CA ILE A 360 -20.25 3.15 -27.37
C ILE A 360 -19.15 2.68 -26.41
N THR A 361 -18.33 1.76 -26.91
CA THR A 361 -17.11 1.33 -26.20
C THR A 361 -15.90 1.45 -27.11
N CYS A 362 -14.78 1.90 -26.57
CA CYS A 362 -13.53 1.97 -27.32
C CYS A 362 -12.35 1.45 -26.49
N GLY A 363 -11.28 1.05 -27.19
CA GLY A 363 -10.12 0.49 -26.54
C GLY A 363 -9.03 0.05 -27.51
N LYS A 364 -8.39 -1.08 -27.24
CA LYS A 364 -7.30 -1.60 -28.06
C LYS A 364 -7.82 -2.02 -29.44
N SER A 365 -7.50 -1.19 -30.45
CA SER A 365 -7.83 -1.39 -31.86
C SER A 365 -9.31 -1.58 -32.18
N HIS A 366 -10.22 -1.05 -31.38
CA HIS A 366 -11.66 -1.17 -31.67
C HIS A 366 -12.47 0.05 -31.22
N VAL A 367 -13.56 0.29 -31.93
CA VAL A 367 -14.71 1.09 -31.52
C VAL A 367 -15.94 0.22 -31.80
N TYR A 368 -16.77 -0.02 -30.77
CA TYR A 368 -18.02 -0.78 -30.92
C TYR A 368 -19.20 0.12 -30.60
N PHE A 369 -20.22 -0.02 -31.43
CA PHE A 369 -21.53 0.61 -31.27
C PHE A 369 -22.54 -0.45 -30.86
N TRP A 370 -23.12 -0.26 -29.71
CA TRP A 370 -24.08 -1.19 -29.12
C TRP A 370 -25.47 -0.58 -29.15
N THR A 371 -26.48 -1.34 -29.53
CA THR A 371 -27.88 -0.93 -29.41
C THR A 371 -28.57 -1.87 -28.43
N LEU A 372 -29.15 -1.31 -27.35
CA LEU A 372 -29.91 -2.02 -26.34
C LEU A 372 -31.38 -1.96 -26.71
N SER A 373 -32.00 -3.12 -26.97
CA SER A 373 -33.41 -3.25 -27.28
C SER A 373 -34.02 -4.45 -26.54
N ALA A 374 -35.08 -4.22 -25.78
CA ALA A 374 -35.79 -5.25 -25.00
C ALA A 374 -34.83 -6.10 -24.10
N GLY A 375 -33.79 -5.44 -23.48
CA GLY A 375 -32.84 -6.13 -22.63
C GLY A 375 -31.77 -6.95 -23.38
N GLN A 376 -31.69 -6.82 -24.70
CA GLN A 376 -30.66 -7.48 -25.50
C GLN A 376 -29.78 -6.49 -26.24
N PHE A 377 -28.49 -6.83 -26.36
CA PHE A 377 -27.49 -6.00 -27.05
C PHE A 377 -27.27 -6.47 -28.49
N THR A 378 -27.26 -5.51 -29.41
CA THR A 378 -26.81 -5.71 -30.79
C THR A 378 -25.51 -4.96 -30.98
N LYS A 379 -24.44 -5.65 -31.43
CA LYS A 379 -23.09 -5.10 -31.62
C LYS A 379 -22.83 -4.76 -33.08
N LYS A 380 -22.34 -3.55 -33.34
CA LYS A 380 -21.77 -3.16 -34.64
C LYS A 380 -20.32 -2.67 -34.43
N GLN A 381 -19.43 -3.13 -35.29
CA GLN A 381 -18.02 -2.73 -35.23
C GLN A 381 -17.79 -1.49 -36.12
N GLY A 382 -17.04 -0.53 -35.60
CA GLY A 382 -16.61 0.62 -36.39
C GLY A 382 -15.68 0.23 -37.55
N ILE A 383 -15.92 0.78 -38.70
CA ILE A 383 -15.22 0.47 -39.96
C ILE A 383 -14.18 1.56 -40.24
N PHE A 384 -12.90 1.17 -40.23
CA PHE A 384 -11.77 2.08 -40.47
C PHE A 384 -11.63 2.44 -41.96
N GLY A 385 -12.15 1.60 -42.85
CA GLY A 385 -12.15 1.86 -44.32
C GLY A 385 -10.73 2.02 -44.86
N LYS A 386 -10.48 3.16 -45.50
CA LYS A 386 -9.18 3.54 -46.09
C LYS A 386 -8.12 3.99 -45.07
N TYR A 387 -8.53 4.22 -43.82
CA TYR A 387 -7.65 4.79 -42.81
C TYR A 387 -6.91 3.67 -42.09
N LYS A 388 -5.67 3.93 -41.68
CA LYS A 388 -4.87 3.01 -40.90
C LYS A 388 -5.52 2.76 -39.54
N LYS A 389 -5.66 1.52 -39.17
CA LYS A 389 -6.19 1.11 -37.87
C LYS A 389 -5.16 1.40 -36.75
N PRO A 390 -5.44 2.31 -35.79
CA PRO A 390 -4.50 2.63 -34.74
C PRO A 390 -4.41 1.50 -33.70
N LYS A 391 -3.30 1.48 -32.95
CA LYS A 391 -3.11 0.48 -31.89
C LYS A 391 -4.10 0.67 -30.74
N PHE A 392 -4.37 1.92 -30.35
CA PHE A 392 -5.29 2.26 -29.27
C PHE A 392 -6.20 3.40 -29.66
N ILE A 393 -7.49 3.30 -29.31
CA ILE A 393 -8.44 4.41 -29.24
C ILE A 393 -8.53 4.81 -27.79
N GLN A 394 -8.08 6.02 -27.43
CA GLN A 394 -7.80 6.44 -26.09
C GLN A 394 -8.99 7.06 -25.36
N CYS A 395 -9.79 7.81 -26.09
CA CYS A 395 -10.92 8.61 -25.60
C CYS A 395 -11.93 8.87 -26.72
N PHE A 396 -13.11 9.32 -26.37
CA PHE A 396 -14.09 9.81 -27.32
C PHE A 396 -15.07 10.81 -26.68
N VAL A 397 -15.69 11.62 -27.53
CA VAL A 397 -16.78 12.56 -27.22
C VAL A 397 -17.79 12.59 -28.35
N PHE A 398 -18.97 13.18 -28.11
CA PHE A 398 -19.99 13.41 -29.11
C PHE A 398 -19.90 14.81 -29.64
N SER A 399 -20.02 14.97 -30.97
CA SER A 399 -20.20 16.27 -31.63
C SER A 399 -21.65 16.74 -31.49
N LEU A 400 -21.92 18.00 -31.79
CA LEU A 400 -23.30 18.56 -31.85
C LEU A 400 -24.21 17.81 -32.84
N THR A 401 -23.66 17.28 -33.93
CA THR A 401 -24.41 16.50 -34.94
C THR A 401 -24.74 15.06 -34.47
N GLY A 402 -24.18 14.63 -33.31
CA GLY A 402 -24.30 13.29 -32.79
C GLY A 402 -23.32 12.30 -33.43
N ASP A 403 -22.35 12.78 -34.20
CA ASP A 403 -21.22 11.97 -34.65
C ASP A 403 -20.22 11.74 -33.49
N VAL A 404 -19.48 10.65 -33.54
CA VAL A 404 -18.51 10.30 -32.51
C VAL A 404 -17.10 10.76 -32.92
N LEU A 405 -16.46 11.51 -32.04
CA LEU A 405 -15.07 11.95 -32.21
C LEU A 405 -14.18 11.11 -31.30
N THR A 406 -13.22 10.37 -31.86
CA THR A 406 -12.30 9.52 -31.04
C THR A 406 -10.88 10.03 -31.19
N GLY A 407 -10.14 10.03 -30.08
CA GLY A 407 -8.69 10.25 -30.02
C GLY A 407 -7.90 8.95 -30.11
N ASP A 408 -6.90 8.89 -30.98
CA ASP A 408 -6.09 7.67 -31.17
C ASP A 408 -4.66 7.79 -30.62
N SER A 409 -3.97 6.64 -30.58
CA SER A 409 -2.56 6.57 -30.13
C SER A 409 -1.56 7.16 -31.13
N GLU A 410 -1.99 7.50 -32.33
CA GLU A 410 -1.14 8.09 -33.35
C GLU A 410 -1.30 9.62 -33.45
N GLY A 411 -2.13 10.24 -32.61
CA GLY A 411 -2.34 11.67 -32.49
C GLY A 411 -3.41 12.24 -33.43
N ASN A 412 -4.34 11.40 -33.87
CA ASN A 412 -5.43 11.83 -34.72
C ASN A 412 -6.75 11.87 -33.96
N ILE A 413 -7.61 12.80 -34.37
CA ILE A 413 -9.03 12.79 -34.07
C ILE A 413 -9.76 12.15 -35.26
N LEU A 414 -10.51 11.08 -35.01
CA LEU A 414 -11.29 10.38 -36.04
C LEU A 414 -12.77 10.68 -35.84
N THR A 415 -13.43 11.17 -36.88
CA THR A 415 -14.88 11.44 -36.87
C THR A 415 -15.62 10.24 -37.45
N TRP A 416 -16.55 9.66 -36.70
CA TRP A 416 -17.38 8.50 -37.06
C TRP A 416 -18.81 8.95 -37.32
N GLY A 417 -19.32 8.60 -38.47
CA GLY A 417 -20.71 8.91 -38.81
C GLY A 417 -21.70 8.06 -38.03
N LYS A 418 -22.65 8.69 -37.35
CA LYS A 418 -23.64 8.06 -36.45
C LYS A 418 -24.46 6.94 -37.11
N SER A 419 -24.71 7.06 -38.44
CA SER A 419 -25.54 6.06 -39.17
C SER A 419 -24.70 5.05 -39.93
N THR A 420 -23.50 5.42 -40.38
CA THR A 420 -22.64 4.59 -41.22
C THR A 420 -21.65 3.75 -40.43
N PHE A 421 -21.34 4.16 -39.20
CA PHE A 421 -20.30 3.55 -38.33
C PHE A 421 -18.91 3.51 -39.01
N GLN A 422 -18.67 4.40 -39.96
CA GLN A 422 -17.42 4.52 -40.72
C GLN A 422 -16.73 5.83 -40.40
N ILE A 423 -15.41 5.86 -40.54
CA ILE A 423 -14.63 7.11 -40.41
C ILE A 423 -14.94 7.99 -41.60
N MET A 424 -15.52 9.15 -41.32
CA MET A 424 -15.80 10.20 -42.31
C MET A 424 -14.61 11.08 -42.51
N ARG A 425 -13.90 11.44 -41.43
CA ARG A 425 -12.77 12.38 -41.45
C ARG A 425 -11.70 11.95 -40.43
N GLN A 426 -10.43 12.19 -40.79
CA GLN A 426 -9.27 12.11 -39.91
C GLN A 426 -8.59 13.46 -39.85
N THR A 427 -8.39 13.97 -38.63
CA THR A 427 -7.72 15.26 -38.38
C THR A 427 -6.48 15.00 -37.53
N ARG A 428 -5.30 15.46 -37.98
CA ARG A 428 -4.09 15.38 -37.17
C ARG A 428 -4.16 16.43 -36.07
N ALA A 429 -4.07 16.01 -34.81
CA ALA A 429 -4.19 16.87 -33.64
C ALA A 429 -2.86 17.04 -32.90
N HIS A 430 -2.20 15.95 -32.56
CA HIS A 430 -1.06 15.97 -31.66
C HIS A 430 0.12 15.13 -32.16
N GLU A 431 1.30 15.39 -31.61
CA GLU A 431 2.40 14.43 -31.65
C GLU A 431 2.21 13.37 -30.53
N GLY A 432 2.19 12.10 -30.90
CA GLY A 432 1.87 11.01 -29.98
C GLY A 432 0.36 10.88 -29.76
N SER A 433 -0.03 10.27 -28.64
CA SER A 433 -1.42 9.94 -28.38
C SER A 433 -2.29 11.15 -28.07
N VAL A 434 -3.55 11.13 -28.52
CA VAL A 434 -4.61 11.99 -27.99
C VAL A 434 -5.18 11.29 -26.77
N PHE A 435 -4.85 11.75 -25.55
CA PHE A 435 -5.26 11.08 -24.33
C PHE A 435 -6.65 11.46 -23.85
N THR A 436 -7.10 12.67 -24.16
CA THR A 436 -8.39 13.17 -23.72
C THR A 436 -9.03 14.07 -24.77
N LEU A 437 -10.34 14.00 -24.81
CA LEU A 437 -11.21 14.94 -25.53
C LEU A 437 -12.26 15.45 -24.54
N CYS A 438 -12.57 16.73 -24.60
CA CYS A 438 -13.60 17.38 -23.79
C CYS A 438 -14.47 18.24 -24.69
N SER A 439 -15.79 18.04 -24.66
CA SER A 439 -16.73 18.88 -25.42
C SER A 439 -17.13 20.10 -24.60
N LEU A 440 -17.07 21.28 -25.22
CA LEU A 440 -17.48 22.54 -24.64
C LEU A 440 -18.90 22.91 -25.07
N GLN A 441 -19.51 23.83 -24.31
CA GLN A 441 -20.77 24.46 -24.74
C GLN A 441 -20.58 25.15 -26.09
N GLY A 442 -21.57 24.99 -26.98
CA GLY A 442 -21.48 25.52 -28.35
C GLY A 442 -20.78 24.61 -29.36
N GLY A 443 -20.33 23.40 -28.95
CA GLY A 443 -19.80 22.37 -29.85
C GLY A 443 -18.29 22.48 -30.16
N ALA A 444 -17.59 23.40 -29.56
CA ALA A 444 -16.13 23.38 -29.55
C ALA A 444 -15.61 22.16 -28.79
N VAL A 445 -14.43 21.68 -29.15
CA VAL A 445 -13.81 20.51 -28.54
C VAL A 445 -12.41 20.84 -28.07
N LEU A 446 -12.04 20.37 -26.87
CA LEU A 446 -10.66 20.43 -26.41
C LEU A 446 -10.01 19.06 -26.61
N SER A 447 -8.75 19.05 -27.03
CA SER A 447 -7.93 17.83 -27.08
C SER A 447 -6.66 18.01 -26.27
N GLY A 448 -6.24 16.92 -25.58
CA GLY A 448 -5.01 16.89 -24.83
C GLY A 448 -4.02 15.87 -25.39
N GLY A 449 -2.80 16.34 -25.65
CA GLY A 449 -1.74 15.57 -26.28
C GLY A 449 -0.77 14.91 -25.30
N GLY A 450 -0.26 13.77 -25.73
CA GLY A 450 0.71 12.99 -24.97
C GLY A 450 2.15 13.53 -25.09
N LYS A 451 2.72 13.55 -26.27
CA LYS A 451 4.14 13.84 -26.47
C LYS A 451 4.45 15.34 -26.55
N ASP A 452 3.54 16.08 -27.15
CA ASP A 452 3.66 17.54 -27.36
C ASP A 452 3.18 18.37 -26.15
N ARG A 453 2.56 17.75 -25.15
CA ARG A 453 2.03 18.42 -23.96
C ARG A 453 1.07 19.56 -24.24
N LYS A 454 0.44 19.55 -25.43
CA LYS A 454 -0.46 20.63 -25.88
C LYS A 454 -1.90 20.36 -25.46
N ILE A 455 -2.60 21.47 -25.23
CA ILE A 455 -4.06 21.55 -25.22
C ILE A 455 -4.46 22.36 -26.45
N ILE A 456 -5.35 21.83 -27.27
CA ILE A 456 -5.81 22.49 -28.48
C ILE A 456 -7.32 22.61 -28.39
N ARG A 457 -7.84 23.85 -28.63
CA ARG A 457 -9.25 24.12 -28.80
C ARG A 457 -9.60 24.08 -30.29
N TRP A 458 -10.62 23.32 -30.59
CA TRP A 458 -11.11 23.12 -31.95
C TRP A 458 -12.51 23.71 -32.09
N SER A 459 -12.83 24.31 -33.23
CA SER A 459 -14.21 24.65 -33.60
C SER A 459 -15.05 23.40 -33.78
N ALA A 460 -16.36 23.55 -33.91
CA ALA A 460 -17.28 22.46 -34.25
C ALA A 460 -16.91 21.70 -35.53
N ASP A 461 -16.25 22.35 -36.47
CA ASP A 461 -15.75 21.78 -37.74
C ASP A 461 -14.32 21.21 -37.64
N LEU A 462 -13.77 21.05 -36.40
CA LEU A 462 -12.40 20.64 -36.15
C LEU A 462 -11.34 21.50 -36.89
N ALA A 463 -11.53 22.82 -36.90
CA ALA A 463 -10.47 23.76 -37.20
C ALA A 463 -9.81 24.22 -35.90
N PRO A 464 -8.46 24.27 -35.81
CA PRO A 464 -7.78 24.70 -34.59
C PRO A 464 -8.00 26.21 -34.35
N GLU A 465 -8.46 26.56 -33.15
CA GLU A 465 -8.73 27.96 -32.75
C GLU A 465 -7.64 28.53 -31.86
N ARG A 466 -7.24 27.75 -30.81
CA ARG A 466 -6.21 28.12 -29.83
C ARG A 466 -5.41 26.89 -29.42
N GLU A 467 -4.16 27.11 -29.09
CA GLU A 467 -3.32 26.06 -28.49
C GLU A 467 -2.46 26.63 -27.35
N CYS A 468 -2.12 25.80 -26.38
CA CYS A 468 -1.15 26.12 -25.35
C CYS A 468 -0.41 24.84 -24.94
N GLU A 469 0.80 25.00 -24.39
CA GLU A 469 1.63 23.91 -23.90
C GLU A 469 1.72 23.98 -22.39
N ILE A 470 1.55 22.84 -21.68
CA ILE A 470 1.75 22.78 -20.23
C ILE A 470 3.24 22.61 -19.92
N PRO A 471 3.72 23.11 -18.74
CA PRO A 471 5.14 23.04 -18.39
C PRO A 471 5.63 21.57 -18.32
N GLU A 472 6.85 21.33 -18.78
CA GLU A 472 7.45 20.01 -18.95
C GLU A 472 7.54 19.19 -17.67
N ASN A 473 7.74 19.86 -16.53
CA ASN A 473 7.82 19.23 -15.22
C ASN A 473 6.53 18.50 -14.80
N TYR A 474 5.38 18.81 -15.41
CA TYR A 474 4.10 18.13 -15.12
C TYR A 474 3.76 17.00 -16.11
N GLY A 475 4.57 16.79 -17.16
CA GLY A 475 4.38 15.74 -18.15
C GLY A 475 3.25 16.02 -19.15
N ALA A 476 2.61 14.95 -19.65
CA ALA A 476 1.59 15.05 -20.68
C ALA A 476 0.19 15.34 -20.10
N VAL A 477 -0.68 15.88 -20.95
CA VAL A 477 -2.10 16.10 -20.63
C VAL A 477 -2.83 14.76 -20.60
N ARG A 478 -3.46 14.43 -19.49
CA ARG A 478 -4.15 13.13 -19.29
C ARG A 478 -5.66 13.24 -19.30
N THR A 479 -6.20 14.28 -18.67
CA THR A 479 -7.62 14.61 -18.67
C THR A 479 -7.81 16.12 -18.60
N ILE A 480 -8.91 16.62 -19.15
CA ILE A 480 -9.30 18.04 -19.13
C ILE A 480 -10.73 18.11 -18.61
N SER A 481 -10.95 18.99 -17.64
CA SER A 481 -12.28 19.36 -17.17
C SER A 481 -12.49 20.86 -17.35
N ASP A 482 -13.60 21.21 -18.00
CA ASP A 482 -14.03 22.60 -18.20
C ASP A 482 -14.61 23.16 -16.89
N VAL A 483 -14.26 24.38 -16.54
CA VAL A 483 -14.78 25.10 -15.38
C VAL A 483 -15.90 26.07 -15.83
N ASP A 484 -15.61 26.94 -16.76
CA ASP A 484 -16.54 27.98 -17.26
C ASP A 484 -16.37 28.34 -18.75
N GLY A 485 -15.69 27.48 -19.51
CA GLY A 485 -15.42 27.68 -20.94
C GLY A 485 -14.09 28.37 -21.26
N GLU A 486 -13.48 29.08 -20.32
CA GLU A 486 -12.16 29.69 -20.45
C GLU A 486 -11.16 29.13 -19.45
N GLU A 487 -11.58 28.91 -18.21
CA GLU A 487 -10.76 28.30 -17.18
C GLU A 487 -10.86 26.78 -17.24
N LEU A 488 -9.72 26.11 -17.16
CA LEU A 488 -9.61 24.66 -17.29
C LEU A 488 -8.89 24.05 -16.09
N LEU A 489 -9.28 22.82 -15.73
CA LEU A 489 -8.53 21.92 -14.88
C LEU A 489 -7.91 20.83 -15.76
N VAL A 490 -6.63 20.55 -15.55
CA VAL A 490 -5.85 19.60 -16.33
C VAL A 490 -5.18 18.58 -15.43
N GLY A 491 -5.59 17.34 -15.54
CA GLY A 491 -4.90 16.20 -14.89
C GLY A 491 -3.75 15.72 -15.79
N THR A 492 -2.59 15.43 -15.20
CA THR A 492 -1.38 15.11 -15.94
C THR A 492 -0.86 13.70 -15.71
N THR A 493 0.02 13.22 -16.58
CA THR A 493 0.68 11.92 -16.46
C THR A 493 1.72 11.86 -15.33
N ARG A 494 2.12 13.02 -14.78
CA ARG A 494 3.00 13.10 -13.60
C ARG A 494 2.25 13.39 -12.31
N ASN A 495 1.00 12.89 -12.22
CA ASN A 495 0.17 12.96 -11.02
C ASN A 495 0.00 14.37 -10.45
N ALA A 496 -0.22 15.35 -11.32
CA ALA A 496 -0.56 16.72 -10.96
C ALA A 496 -1.92 17.13 -11.52
N ILE A 497 -2.61 18.02 -10.81
CA ILE A 497 -3.76 18.77 -11.32
C ILE A 497 -3.32 20.22 -11.47
N LEU A 498 -3.48 20.73 -12.67
CA LEU A 498 -3.19 22.11 -13.02
C LEU A 498 -4.50 22.89 -13.18
N ARG A 499 -4.47 24.17 -12.89
CA ARG A 499 -5.53 25.14 -13.14
C ARG A 499 -4.99 26.27 -13.99
N GLY A 500 -5.74 26.72 -14.97
CA GLY A 500 -5.29 27.81 -15.81
C GLY A 500 -6.19 28.10 -16.99
N THR A 501 -5.73 29.04 -17.85
CA THR A 501 -6.38 29.45 -19.09
C THR A 501 -5.40 29.38 -20.27
N PHE A 502 -5.91 29.49 -21.47
CA PHE A 502 -5.05 29.55 -22.66
C PHE A 502 -4.14 30.81 -22.70
N SER A 503 -4.53 31.90 -22.03
CA SER A 503 -3.80 33.17 -21.98
C SER A 503 -2.79 33.23 -20.84
N ASP A 504 -3.14 32.74 -19.64
CA ASP A 504 -2.34 32.94 -18.45
C ASP A 504 -1.43 31.74 -18.15
N GLY A 505 -1.61 30.63 -18.90
CA GLY A 505 -0.93 29.39 -18.70
C GLY A 505 -1.50 28.59 -17.48
N PHE A 506 -0.76 27.57 -17.05
CA PHE A 506 -1.23 26.60 -16.07
C PHE A 506 -0.31 26.53 -14.85
N VAL A 507 -0.91 26.53 -13.67
CA VAL A 507 -0.24 26.35 -12.36
C VAL A 507 -0.78 25.13 -11.64
N ALA A 508 0.10 24.41 -10.92
CA ALA A 508 -0.29 23.23 -10.16
C ALA A 508 -1.08 23.61 -8.91
N ILE A 509 -2.21 22.96 -8.72
CA ILE A 509 -3.03 23.04 -7.50
C ILE A 509 -2.96 21.76 -6.65
N VAL A 510 -2.69 20.62 -7.29
CA VAL A 510 -2.43 19.33 -6.62
C VAL A 510 -1.19 18.73 -7.26
N GLN A 511 -0.31 18.19 -6.42
CA GLN A 511 0.89 17.46 -6.84
C GLN A 511 1.05 16.20 -5.99
N GLY A 512 1.72 15.18 -6.53
CA GLY A 512 1.95 13.91 -5.84
C GLY A 512 3.15 13.17 -6.41
N HIS A 513 3.54 12.13 -5.70
CA HIS A 513 4.53 11.18 -6.18
C HIS A 513 4.02 10.39 -7.40
N MET A 514 4.95 9.90 -8.21
CA MET A 514 4.63 9.19 -9.46
C MET A 514 4.90 7.69 -9.36
N ASP A 515 5.60 7.23 -8.34
CA ASP A 515 5.96 5.84 -8.14
C ASP A 515 6.00 5.49 -6.65
N GLU A 516 6.32 4.26 -6.33
CA GLU A 516 6.28 3.67 -5.01
C GLU A 516 7.09 4.46 -3.98
N MET A 517 6.45 4.80 -2.85
CA MET A 517 7.04 5.61 -1.78
C MET A 517 7.46 4.73 -0.60
N TRP A 518 8.62 5.05 0.01
CA TRP A 518 9.16 4.32 1.16
C TRP A 518 9.62 5.20 2.31
N GLY A 519 10.32 6.29 2.02
CA GLY A 519 10.89 7.17 3.05
C GLY A 519 9.90 8.23 3.50
N LEU A 520 9.69 8.33 4.81
CA LEU A 520 8.86 9.34 5.46
C LEU A 520 9.54 9.77 6.76
N ALA A 521 9.68 11.07 6.95
CA ALA A 521 10.15 11.63 8.21
C ALA A 521 9.42 12.94 8.52
N THR A 522 9.15 13.19 9.81
CA THR A 522 8.54 14.43 10.30
C THR A 522 9.58 15.30 10.99
N HIS A 523 9.46 16.60 10.80
CA HIS A 523 10.39 17.56 11.39
C HIS A 523 10.24 17.61 12.94
N PRO A 524 11.34 17.72 13.70
CA PRO A 524 11.29 17.61 15.16
C PRO A 524 10.56 18.75 15.88
N SER A 525 10.31 19.89 15.23
CA SER A 525 9.71 21.07 15.86
C SER A 525 8.79 21.91 14.96
N GLN A 526 8.67 21.57 13.68
CA GLN A 526 7.85 22.30 12.72
C GLN A 526 6.79 21.39 12.08
N ASN A 527 5.74 21.98 11.55
CA ASN A 527 4.66 21.28 10.87
C ASN A 527 4.99 21.01 9.40
N ILE A 528 6.13 20.34 9.18
CA ILE A 528 6.60 19.89 7.87
C ILE A 528 7.04 18.42 7.93
N PHE A 529 6.98 17.77 6.79
CA PHE A 529 7.48 16.40 6.64
C PHE A 529 8.11 16.20 5.27
N ILE A 530 8.96 15.19 5.15
CA ILE A 530 9.63 14.83 3.90
C ILE A 530 9.23 13.43 3.47
N THR A 531 9.11 13.23 2.17
CA THR A 531 8.87 11.93 1.54
C THR A 531 9.86 11.67 0.43
N CYS A 532 10.22 10.40 0.22
CA CYS A 532 11.05 9.97 -0.89
C CYS A 532 10.61 8.58 -1.40
N GLY A 533 10.88 8.28 -2.67
CA GLY A 533 10.45 7.04 -3.30
C GLY A 533 11.19 6.67 -4.58
N HIS A 534 10.62 5.70 -5.31
CA HIS A 534 11.17 5.17 -6.55
C HIS A 534 11.01 6.12 -7.75
N ASP A 535 10.23 7.19 -7.63
CA ASP A 535 10.17 8.24 -8.64
C ASP A 535 11.37 9.19 -8.62
N ARG A 536 12.36 8.91 -7.78
CA ARG A 536 13.58 9.70 -7.59
C ARG A 536 13.34 11.09 -7.05
N GLN A 537 12.16 11.35 -6.50
CA GLN A 537 11.81 12.63 -5.91
C GLN A 537 11.97 12.59 -4.40
N VAL A 538 12.48 13.70 -3.85
CA VAL A 538 12.45 14.01 -2.44
C VAL A 538 11.64 15.28 -2.29
N CYS A 539 10.51 15.15 -1.61
CA CYS A 539 9.49 16.19 -1.52
C CYS A 539 9.30 16.66 -0.08
N LEU A 540 9.37 17.96 0.17
CA LEU A 540 9.03 18.57 1.45
C LEU A 540 7.61 19.13 1.40
N TRP A 541 6.83 18.78 2.40
CA TRP A 541 5.42 19.13 2.53
C TRP A 541 5.16 19.94 3.78
N LYS A 542 4.20 20.84 3.70
CA LYS A 542 3.68 21.61 4.85
C LYS A 542 2.34 21.05 5.27
N THR A 543 2.24 20.58 6.52
CA THR A 543 1.02 19.93 7.04
C THR A 543 -0.14 20.89 7.25
N GLU A 544 0.11 22.13 7.68
CA GLU A 544 -0.94 23.14 7.91
C GLU A 544 -1.41 23.83 6.63
N GLU A 545 -0.47 24.09 5.71
CA GLU A 545 -0.79 24.71 4.42
C GLU A 545 -1.24 23.69 3.37
N HIS A 546 -1.14 22.39 3.70
CA HIS A 546 -1.53 21.25 2.85
C HIS A 546 -0.92 21.30 1.44
N LYS A 547 0.34 21.69 1.32
CA LYS A 547 1.00 21.87 0.02
C LYS A 547 2.42 21.33 -0.02
N LEU A 548 2.87 21.04 -1.23
CA LEU A 548 4.26 20.81 -1.55
C LEU A 548 5.03 22.12 -1.46
N ASP A 549 6.06 22.20 -0.62
CA ASP A 549 6.93 23.37 -0.51
C ASP A 549 8.02 23.35 -1.60
N TRP A 550 8.73 22.23 -1.70
CA TRP A 550 9.70 21.99 -2.75
C TRP A 550 9.89 20.49 -3.02
N CYS A 551 10.39 20.19 -4.20
CA CYS A 551 10.75 18.85 -4.61
C CYS A 551 12.08 18.90 -5.38
N ILE A 552 12.97 17.96 -5.10
CA ILE A 552 14.23 17.77 -5.80
C ILE A 552 14.33 16.36 -6.36
N THR A 553 15.07 16.19 -7.44
CA THR A 553 15.30 14.88 -8.05
C THR A 553 16.68 14.36 -7.61
N LEU A 554 16.68 13.18 -7.00
CA LEU A 554 17.87 12.42 -6.61
C LEU A 554 17.87 11.04 -7.27
N GLU A 555 18.33 10.03 -6.55
CA GLU A 555 18.17 8.61 -6.88
C GLU A 555 16.95 8.03 -6.15
N TYR A 556 16.71 6.73 -6.25
CA TYR A 556 15.61 6.05 -5.54
C TYR A 556 15.78 6.17 -4.02
N GLY A 557 14.96 7.01 -3.39
CA GLY A 557 14.97 7.24 -1.94
C GLY A 557 14.16 6.18 -1.20
N LEU A 558 14.73 5.58 -0.16
CA LEU A 558 14.10 4.49 0.59
C LEU A 558 13.86 4.80 2.07
N CYS A 559 14.62 5.69 2.66
CA CYS A 559 14.46 6.10 4.05
C CYS A 559 14.95 7.54 4.25
N ALA A 560 14.44 8.20 5.29
CA ALA A 560 14.83 9.55 5.65
C ALA A 560 14.72 9.75 7.16
N ASP A 561 15.51 10.70 7.68
CA ASP A 561 15.39 11.16 9.07
C ASP A 561 15.90 12.60 9.20
N PHE A 562 15.24 13.40 10.04
CA PHE A 562 15.66 14.76 10.35
C PHE A 562 16.70 14.77 11.46
N CYS A 563 17.73 15.59 11.31
CA CYS A 563 18.59 15.90 12.43
C CYS A 563 17.77 16.57 13.55
N PRO A 564 18.00 16.24 14.84
CA PRO A 564 17.22 16.81 15.95
C PRO A 564 17.21 18.34 16.04
N ASN A 565 18.23 19.00 15.46
CA ASN A 565 18.26 20.47 15.38
C ASN A 565 17.34 21.05 14.28
N GLY A 566 16.78 20.21 13.42
CA GLY A 566 15.85 20.59 12.36
C GLY A 566 16.47 21.31 11.16
N SER A 567 17.78 21.46 11.07
CA SER A 567 18.42 22.21 9.97
C SER A 567 18.67 21.37 8.71
N VAL A 568 18.83 20.07 8.88
CA VAL A 568 19.16 19.14 7.79
C VAL A 568 18.34 17.86 7.89
N VAL A 569 18.19 17.19 6.76
CA VAL A 569 17.56 15.87 6.65
C VAL A 569 18.48 14.91 5.90
N SER A 570 18.65 13.71 6.40
CA SER A 570 19.37 12.63 5.73
C SER A 570 18.39 11.77 4.92
N VAL A 571 18.82 11.34 3.72
CA VAL A 571 18.06 10.47 2.81
C VAL A 571 18.94 9.32 2.39
N GLY A 572 18.49 8.08 2.62
CA GLY A 572 19.13 6.84 2.22
C GLY A 572 18.58 6.32 0.90
N LEU A 573 19.46 5.82 0.04
CA LEU A 573 19.18 5.48 -1.34
C LEU A 573 19.33 3.97 -1.59
N SER A 574 18.78 3.52 -2.71
CA SER A 574 18.82 2.11 -3.14
C SER A 574 20.22 1.62 -3.53
N THR A 575 21.16 2.52 -3.74
CA THR A 575 22.54 2.24 -4.17
C THR A 575 23.54 2.07 -3.01
N GLY A 576 23.07 2.13 -1.75
CA GLY A 576 23.95 2.18 -0.57
C GLY A 576 24.53 3.56 -0.29
N ARG A 577 24.19 4.54 -1.12
CA ARG A 577 24.53 5.95 -0.95
C ARG A 577 23.50 6.62 -0.05
N TRP A 578 23.94 7.60 0.73
CA TRP A 578 23.05 8.50 1.45
C TRP A 578 23.54 9.94 1.33
N MET A 579 22.61 10.85 1.42
CA MET A 579 22.84 12.27 1.27
C MET A 579 22.21 13.04 2.43
N VAL A 580 22.76 14.20 2.71
CA VAL A 580 22.21 15.14 3.68
C VAL A 580 21.87 16.43 2.96
N LEU A 581 20.61 16.83 3.09
CA LEU A 581 20.07 18.04 2.49
C LEU A 581 19.92 19.13 3.54
N ASP A 582 20.36 20.32 3.24
CA ASP A 582 20.05 21.53 4.00
C ASP A 582 18.64 22.01 3.64
N LEU A 583 17.78 22.21 4.64
CA LEU A 583 16.38 22.58 4.40
C LEU A 583 16.22 24.00 3.85
N LEU A 584 17.13 24.90 4.19
CA LEU A 584 17.06 26.30 3.77
C LEU A 584 17.61 26.50 2.36
N THR A 585 18.81 25.96 2.09
CA THR A 585 19.46 26.10 0.77
C THR A 585 18.98 25.09 -0.25
N ARG A 586 18.41 23.97 0.22
CA ARG A 586 17.96 22.83 -0.60
C ARG A 586 19.10 22.11 -1.31
N GLU A 587 20.32 22.30 -0.83
CA GLU A 587 21.54 21.73 -1.39
C GLU A 587 21.99 20.50 -0.62
N VAL A 588 22.70 19.60 -1.30
CA VAL A 588 23.38 18.46 -0.66
C VAL A 588 24.62 18.98 0.05
N VAL A 589 24.63 18.92 1.38
CA VAL A 589 25.76 19.41 2.21
C VAL A 589 26.75 18.31 2.60
N SER A 590 26.34 17.05 2.53
CA SER A 590 27.20 15.89 2.79
C SER A 590 26.64 14.66 2.07
N GLU A 591 27.53 13.76 1.67
CA GLU A 591 27.17 12.47 1.10
C GLU A 591 28.18 11.40 1.47
N SER A 592 27.76 10.15 1.48
CA SER A 592 28.62 8.98 1.69
C SER A 592 28.02 7.74 1.07
N ILE A 593 28.81 6.69 0.96
CA ILE A 593 28.39 5.40 0.44
C ILE A 593 28.83 4.29 1.38
N ASP A 594 27.90 3.37 1.69
CA ASP A 594 28.11 2.24 2.58
C ASP A 594 27.72 0.93 1.88
N GLY A 595 28.73 0.22 1.41
CA GLY A 595 28.49 -1.01 0.63
C GLY A 595 27.84 -0.72 -0.74
N ASN A 596 27.18 -1.74 -1.31
CA ASN A 596 26.49 -1.65 -2.60
C ASN A 596 25.00 -2.04 -2.49
N GLU A 597 24.52 -2.26 -1.25
CA GLU A 597 23.15 -2.68 -0.98
C GLU A 597 22.30 -1.50 -0.53
N GLN A 598 21.02 -1.59 -0.81
CA GLN A 598 20.05 -0.53 -0.45
C GLN A 598 20.01 -0.25 1.05
N LEU A 599 19.75 1.00 1.38
CA LEU A 599 19.59 1.47 2.76
C LEU A 599 18.12 1.43 3.15
N SER A 600 17.81 0.83 4.29
CA SER A 600 16.43 0.62 4.73
C SER A 600 15.96 1.54 5.84
N VAL A 601 16.88 2.05 6.65
CA VAL A 601 16.55 2.90 7.80
C VAL A 601 17.71 3.83 8.15
N MET A 602 17.38 5.06 8.49
CA MET A 602 18.32 6.04 9.05
C MET A 602 17.72 6.62 10.33
N ARG A 603 18.54 6.85 11.36
CA ARG A 603 18.12 7.48 12.61
C ARG A 603 19.25 8.27 13.25
N TYR A 604 18.98 9.52 13.58
CA TYR A 604 19.87 10.31 14.43
C TYR A 604 19.73 9.94 15.90
N SER A 605 20.83 10.02 16.66
CA SER A 605 20.75 9.95 18.12
C SER A 605 19.96 11.15 18.66
N PRO A 606 19.33 11.05 19.86
CA PRO A 606 18.48 12.11 20.39
C PRO A 606 19.20 13.46 20.57
N ASP A 607 20.50 13.41 20.82
CA ASP A 607 21.36 14.59 20.95
C ASP A 607 21.94 15.10 19.61
N GLY A 608 21.68 14.37 18.53
CA GLY A 608 22.18 14.70 17.20
C GLY A 608 23.68 14.46 16.99
N SER A 609 24.35 13.78 17.93
CA SER A 609 25.81 13.53 17.86
C SER A 609 26.18 12.37 16.97
N PHE A 610 25.25 11.45 16.72
CA PHE A 610 25.42 10.28 15.87
C PHE A 610 24.31 10.13 14.84
N LEU A 611 24.65 9.52 13.69
CA LEU A 611 23.71 9.01 12.70
C LEU A 611 23.94 7.50 12.55
N ALA A 612 22.88 6.71 12.69
CA ALA A 612 22.87 5.27 12.41
C ALA A 612 22.21 5.02 11.06
N VAL A 613 22.86 4.22 10.21
CA VAL A 613 22.42 3.85 8.86
C VAL A 613 22.33 2.33 8.76
N GLY A 614 21.11 1.80 8.61
CA GLY A 614 20.86 0.38 8.45
C GLY A 614 20.79 -0.01 6.98
N SER A 615 21.50 -1.08 6.62
CA SER A 615 21.67 -1.52 5.24
C SER A 615 21.19 -2.95 5.01
N HIS A 616 20.88 -3.28 3.76
CA HIS A 616 20.57 -4.64 3.33
C HIS A 616 21.79 -5.57 3.27
N ASP A 617 22.99 -5.05 3.48
CA ASP A 617 24.20 -5.84 3.70
C ASP A 617 24.35 -6.41 5.12
N ASN A 618 23.30 -6.31 5.94
CA ASN A 618 23.18 -6.80 7.32
C ASN A 618 23.95 -5.99 8.37
N PHE A 619 24.47 -4.81 8.01
CA PHE A 619 25.22 -3.96 8.91
C PHE A 619 24.45 -2.70 9.30
N ILE A 620 24.80 -2.14 10.47
CA ILE A 620 24.43 -0.78 10.86
C ILE A 620 25.70 0.04 10.93
N TYR A 621 25.74 1.10 10.16
CA TYR A 621 26.88 2.01 10.08
C TYR A 621 26.64 3.21 10.98
N ILE A 622 27.64 3.60 11.79
CA ILE A 622 27.53 4.69 12.75
C ILE A 622 28.49 5.80 12.33
N TYR A 623 27.97 7.02 12.30
CA TYR A 623 28.71 8.23 11.96
C TYR A 623 28.65 9.22 13.11
N ASN A 624 29.81 9.86 13.44
CA ASN A 624 29.82 11.10 14.24
C ASN A 624 29.27 12.24 13.40
N VAL A 625 28.44 13.05 14.01
CA VAL A 625 27.80 14.21 13.40
C VAL A 625 28.33 15.47 14.06
N THR A 626 28.88 16.38 13.28
CA THR A 626 29.44 17.64 13.74
C THR A 626 28.95 18.81 12.89
N GLU A 627 29.32 20.03 13.20
CA GLU A 627 28.96 21.24 12.46
C GLU A 627 27.43 21.36 12.24
N SER A 628 26.64 21.09 13.31
CA SER A 628 25.19 21.17 13.30
C SER A 628 24.52 20.26 12.22
N GLY A 629 25.10 19.08 12.00
CA GLY A 629 24.56 18.11 11.04
C GLY A 629 25.11 18.25 9.61
N ARG A 630 26.17 19.00 9.40
CA ARG A 630 26.76 19.24 8.06
C ARG A 630 27.99 18.39 7.77
N ARG A 631 28.63 17.82 8.81
CA ARG A 631 29.86 17.02 8.66
C ARG A 631 29.71 15.66 9.35
N TYR A 632 30.07 14.62 8.64
CA TYR A 632 29.94 13.22 9.05
C TYR A 632 31.29 12.51 8.96
N THR A 633 31.65 11.79 10.02
CA THR A 633 32.85 10.96 10.04
C THR A 633 32.48 9.56 10.55
N ARG A 634 32.98 8.52 9.87
CA ARG A 634 32.71 7.14 10.24
C ARG A 634 33.20 6.87 11.67
N PHE A 635 32.28 6.49 12.57
CA PHE A 635 32.61 6.09 13.94
C PHE A 635 32.82 4.59 14.03
N GLY A 636 31.92 3.80 13.50
CA GLY A 636 31.98 2.35 13.61
C GLY A 636 30.95 1.63 12.77
N LYS A 637 30.86 0.32 13.00
CA LYS A 637 29.94 -0.58 12.34
C LYS A 637 29.46 -1.66 13.29
N CYS A 638 28.13 -1.86 13.40
CA CYS A 638 27.50 -2.96 14.13
C CYS A 638 27.41 -4.18 13.23
N ASN A 639 27.98 -5.31 13.68
CA ASN A 639 27.99 -6.57 12.93
C ASN A 639 27.44 -7.69 13.80
N GLY A 640 26.37 -8.38 13.35
CA GLY A 640 25.78 -9.49 14.11
C GLY A 640 24.43 -9.98 13.60
N HIS A 641 23.68 -9.21 12.82
CA HIS A 641 22.49 -9.70 12.13
C HIS A 641 22.86 -10.62 10.97
N SER A 642 22.02 -11.62 10.71
CA SER A 642 22.17 -12.58 9.62
C SER A 642 21.33 -12.25 8.39
N SER A 643 20.58 -11.14 8.41
CA SER A 643 19.76 -10.64 7.32
C SER A 643 19.72 -9.11 7.34
N PHE A 644 19.13 -8.53 6.32
CA PHE A 644 19.04 -7.07 6.14
C PHE A 644 18.37 -6.38 7.34
N ILE A 645 18.87 -5.20 7.67
CA ILE A 645 18.32 -4.36 8.74
C ILE A 645 16.97 -3.80 8.28
N THR A 646 15.96 -3.84 9.15
CA THR A 646 14.63 -3.31 8.85
C THR A 646 14.32 -2.04 9.65
N HIS A 647 14.58 -2.04 10.95
CA HIS A 647 14.26 -0.93 11.86
C HIS A 647 15.33 -0.77 12.91
N LEU A 648 15.48 0.44 13.43
CA LEU A 648 16.35 0.73 14.57
C LEU A 648 15.84 1.92 15.38
N ASP A 649 16.14 1.90 16.69
CA ASP A 649 15.83 2.95 17.63
C ASP A 649 17.01 3.21 18.56
N TRP A 650 17.25 4.48 18.89
CA TRP A 650 18.24 4.91 19.89
C TRP A 650 17.63 4.90 21.29
N SER A 651 18.44 4.59 22.31
CA SER A 651 18.10 4.83 23.71
C SER A 651 18.03 6.34 24.00
N LYS A 652 17.22 6.74 25.00
CA LYS A 652 17.08 8.16 25.38
C LYS A 652 18.40 8.82 25.76
N ASP A 653 19.37 8.04 26.27
CA ASP A 653 20.71 8.50 26.61
C ASP A 653 21.72 8.52 25.45
N GLY A 654 21.26 8.15 24.22
CA GLY A 654 22.09 8.17 23.00
C GLY A 654 23.23 7.14 22.96
N LYS A 655 23.29 6.18 23.91
CA LYS A 655 24.41 5.24 24.01
C LYS A 655 24.17 3.89 23.38
N TYR A 656 22.91 3.49 23.26
CA TYR A 656 22.52 2.17 22.81
C TYR A 656 21.58 2.23 21.63
N ILE A 657 21.65 1.19 20.79
CA ILE A 657 20.70 0.97 19.68
C ILE A 657 19.98 -0.35 19.88
N MET A 658 18.68 -0.38 19.62
CA MET A 658 17.89 -1.58 19.36
C MET A 658 17.66 -1.70 17.86
N SER A 659 17.84 -2.89 17.31
CA SER A 659 17.61 -3.14 15.87
C SER A 659 16.78 -4.38 15.63
N ASN A 660 15.97 -4.33 14.57
CA ASN A 660 15.29 -5.48 13.97
C ASN A 660 15.86 -5.76 12.58
N SER A 661 15.73 -6.99 12.14
CA SER A 661 16.23 -7.46 10.86
C SER A 661 15.29 -8.51 10.26
N GLY A 662 15.44 -8.82 8.97
CA GLY A 662 14.73 -9.88 8.27
C GLY A 662 14.99 -11.29 8.82
N ASP A 663 15.92 -11.46 9.75
CA ASP A 663 16.13 -12.68 10.54
C ASP A 663 15.18 -12.83 11.73
N TYR A 664 14.30 -11.84 11.97
CA TYR A 664 13.39 -11.72 13.11
C TYR A 664 14.09 -11.65 14.47
N GLU A 665 15.36 -11.25 14.52
CA GLU A 665 16.08 -11.05 15.77
C GLU A 665 15.97 -9.59 16.25
N ILE A 666 15.94 -9.44 17.58
CA ILE A 666 16.07 -8.17 18.27
C ILE A 666 17.47 -8.10 18.83
N LEU A 667 18.33 -7.25 18.32
CA LEU A 667 19.69 -7.06 18.81
C LEU A 667 19.87 -5.70 19.49
N TYR A 668 20.78 -5.63 20.43
CA TYR A 668 21.12 -4.43 21.17
C TYR A 668 22.61 -4.16 21.08
N TRP A 669 22.96 -2.91 20.85
CA TRP A 669 24.32 -2.48 20.57
C TRP A 669 24.75 -1.40 21.55
N ASP A 670 25.96 -1.50 22.10
CA ASP A 670 26.62 -0.46 22.87
C ASP A 670 27.50 0.34 21.92
N VAL A 671 27.02 1.52 21.51
CA VAL A 671 27.73 2.39 20.57
C VAL A 671 28.93 3.04 21.26
N ALA A 672 28.77 3.49 22.50
CA ALA A 672 29.84 4.13 23.26
C ALA A 672 31.04 3.18 23.49
N ALA A 673 30.81 1.89 23.60
CA ALA A 673 31.84 0.87 23.69
C ALA A 673 32.39 0.40 22.31
N GLY A 674 32.21 1.17 21.26
CA GLY A 674 32.68 0.86 19.90
C GLY A 674 31.74 -0.09 19.11
N CYS A 675 30.43 0.17 19.11
CA CYS A 675 29.41 -0.57 18.37
C CYS A 675 29.32 -2.06 18.76
N LYS A 676 29.45 -2.35 20.04
CA LYS A 676 29.57 -3.71 20.55
C LYS A 676 28.21 -4.37 20.75
N LEU A 677 28.04 -5.58 20.24
CA LEU A 677 26.85 -6.39 20.46
C LEU A 677 26.69 -6.77 21.94
N LEU A 678 25.55 -6.42 22.54
CA LEU A 678 25.18 -6.82 23.90
C LEU A 678 24.65 -8.25 23.91
N ARG A 679 25.49 -9.19 24.33
CA ARG A 679 25.15 -10.62 24.37
C ARG A 679 24.08 -10.96 25.42
N ASN A 680 23.99 -10.16 26.49
CA ASN A 680 22.99 -10.35 27.55
C ASN A 680 21.78 -9.44 27.29
N ARG A 681 20.85 -9.88 26.46
CA ARG A 681 19.63 -9.14 26.11
C ARG A 681 18.76 -8.79 27.32
N PHE A 682 18.90 -9.51 28.44
CA PHE A 682 18.16 -9.24 29.68
C PHE A 682 18.51 -7.88 30.30
N GLU A 683 19.72 -7.39 30.13
CA GLU A 683 20.16 -6.07 30.65
C GLU A 683 19.50 -4.90 29.93
N SER A 684 18.93 -5.13 28.74
CA SER A 684 18.26 -4.10 27.92
C SER A 684 16.75 -4.01 28.16
N LYS A 685 16.17 -4.84 29.03
CA LYS A 685 14.71 -4.91 29.26
C LYS A 685 14.09 -3.64 29.89
N ASP A 686 14.89 -2.91 30.66
CA ASP A 686 14.47 -1.70 31.38
C ASP A 686 15.01 -0.41 30.71
N ARG A 687 15.57 -0.50 29.48
CA ARG A 687 16.04 0.67 28.74
C ARG A 687 14.86 1.43 28.16
N GLU A 688 14.96 2.73 28.23
CA GLU A 688 14.02 3.65 27.58
C GLU A 688 14.55 4.06 26.20
N TRP A 689 13.66 4.02 25.23
CA TRP A 689 13.95 4.33 23.83
C TRP A 689 13.42 5.73 23.48
N ALA A 690 14.24 6.51 22.75
CA ALA A 690 13.89 7.87 22.35
C ALA A 690 12.72 7.88 21.36
N SER A 691 12.79 7.01 20.35
CA SER A 691 11.69 6.67 19.46
C SER A 691 11.31 5.19 19.66
N TYR A 692 10.21 4.76 19.07
CA TYR A 692 9.90 3.34 18.96
C TYR A 692 9.34 3.08 17.57
N THR A 693 10.21 2.61 16.69
CA THR A 693 9.91 2.25 15.30
C THR A 693 10.17 0.78 15.01
N CYS A 694 10.95 0.11 15.85
CA CYS A 694 11.17 -1.32 15.79
C CYS A 694 9.84 -2.07 15.93
N VAL A 695 9.50 -2.88 14.93
CA VAL A 695 8.24 -3.65 14.89
C VAL A 695 8.26 -4.87 15.81
N LEU A 696 9.46 -5.31 16.23
CA LEU A 696 9.66 -6.39 17.18
C LEU A 696 10.20 -5.83 18.50
N GLY A 697 9.49 -6.11 19.58
CA GLY A 697 9.89 -5.70 20.94
C GLY A 697 8.80 -5.99 21.95
N PHE A 698 9.15 -6.02 23.24
CA PHE A 698 8.20 -6.32 24.31
C PHE A 698 7.00 -5.36 24.31
N HIS A 699 7.27 -4.05 24.15
CA HIS A 699 6.26 -2.99 24.26
C HIS A 699 5.26 -2.95 23.09
N VAL A 700 5.55 -3.64 21.99
CA VAL A 700 4.73 -3.66 20.77
C VAL A 700 4.36 -5.08 20.32
N MET A 701 4.60 -6.09 21.15
CA MET A 701 4.29 -7.48 20.79
C MET A 701 2.81 -7.67 20.41
N GLY A 702 1.92 -6.91 21.03
CA GLY A 702 0.48 -7.01 20.82
C GLY A 702 -0.03 -6.54 19.46
N VAL A 703 0.80 -5.85 18.66
CA VAL A 703 0.42 -5.44 17.31
C VAL A 703 0.38 -6.62 16.33
N TRP A 704 1.10 -7.71 16.66
CA TRP A 704 1.17 -8.91 15.82
C TRP A 704 -0.03 -9.83 16.09
N LEU A 705 -0.68 -10.25 15.01
CA LEU A 705 -1.74 -11.25 15.08
C LEU A 705 -1.16 -12.66 15.10
N GLU A 706 -1.93 -13.61 15.61
CA GLU A 706 -1.55 -15.02 15.60
C GLU A 706 -1.50 -15.55 14.16
N GLY A 707 -0.40 -16.20 13.80
CA GLY A 707 -0.18 -16.66 12.44
C GLY A 707 0.39 -15.62 11.48
N SER A 708 0.71 -14.41 11.99
CA SER A 708 1.36 -13.37 11.19
C SER A 708 2.66 -13.85 10.57
N ASP A 709 2.88 -13.39 9.37
CA ASP A 709 4.13 -13.42 8.66
C ASP A 709 5.01 -12.24 9.12
N GLY A 710 6.31 -12.37 9.10
CA GLY A 710 7.20 -11.28 9.52
C GLY A 710 7.21 -10.08 8.59
N THR A 711 6.50 -10.13 7.48
CA THR A 711 6.33 -9.05 6.50
C THR A 711 4.97 -8.36 6.60
N ASP A 712 4.07 -8.80 7.49
CA ASP A 712 2.71 -8.25 7.61
C ASP A 712 2.69 -6.81 8.16
N ILE A 713 3.76 -6.38 8.86
CA ILE A 713 3.91 -5.02 9.37
C ILE A 713 5.13 -4.38 8.74
N ASN A 714 4.92 -3.30 8.00
CA ASN A 714 5.97 -2.56 7.29
C ASN A 714 6.62 -1.47 8.15
N ALA A 715 5.83 -0.76 8.95
CA ALA A 715 6.32 0.31 9.79
C ALA A 715 5.49 0.48 11.06
N LEU A 716 6.11 1.08 12.05
CA LEU A 716 5.52 1.39 13.33
C LEU A 716 6.09 2.72 13.85
N CYS A 717 5.25 3.54 14.46
CA CYS A 717 5.68 4.79 15.09
C CYS A 717 4.94 4.99 16.41
N ARG A 718 5.68 5.19 17.49
CA ARG A 718 5.16 5.58 18.80
C ARG A 718 4.96 7.09 18.84
N SER A 719 3.82 7.55 19.41
CA SER A 719 3.57 8.97 19.67
C SER A 719 4.62 9.55 20.62
N HIS A 720 4.91 10.86 20.52
CA HIS A 720 5.83 11.58 21.42
C HIS A 720 5.32 11.61 22.85
N SER A 721 3.99 11.60 23.03
CA SER A 721 3.33 11.48 24.33
C SER A 721 3.44 10.09 24.99
N GLU A 722 4.03 9.11 24.30
CA GLU A 722 4.20 7.72 24.72
C GLU A 722 2.89 7.01 25.11
N ARG A 723 1.75 7.41 24.53
CA ARG A 723 0.43 6.83 24.84
C ARG A 723 -0.13 5.95 23.73
N MET A 724 0.31 6.17 22.50
CA MET A 724 -0.20 5.49 21.32
C MET A 724 0.95 4.94 20.48
N VAL A 725 0.64 3.93 19.68
CA VAL A 725 1.49 3.45 18.61
C VAL A 725 0.66 3.22 17.36
N ALA A 726 1.09 3.82 16.26
CA ALA A 726 0.52 3.62 14.93
C ALA A 726 1.30 2.54 14.18
N VAL A 727 0.59 1.74 13.40
CA VAL A 727 1.16 0.61 12.65
C VAL A 727 0.66 0.65 11.22
N ALA A 728 1.57 0.45 10.28
CA ALA A 728 1.34 0.29 8.86
C ALA A 728 1.43 -1.19 8.48
N ASP A 729 0.38 -1.74 7.88
CA ASP A 729 0.36 -3.14 7.49
C ASP A 729 0.41 -3.36 5.96
N ASP A 730 0.61 -4.60 5.59
CA ASP A 730 0.67 -5.05 4.19
C ASP A 730 -0.73 -5.19 3.55
N PHE A 731 -1.79 -4.96 4.35
CA PHE A 731 -3.20 -5.13 3.96
C PHE A 731 -3.93 -3.79 3.79
N CYS A 732 -3.20 -2.75 3.40
CA CYS A 732 -3.71 -1.41 3.11
C CYS A 732 -4.31 -0.67 4.32
N LYS A 733 -3.96 -1.05 5.56
CA LYS A 733 -4.59 -0.50 6.76
C LYS A 733 -3.58 0.19 7.67
N VAL A 734 -4.08 1.24 8.33
CA VAL A 734 -3.41 1.90 9.45
C VAL A 734 -4.11 1.47 10.73
N HIS A 735 -3.33 1.01 11.71
CA HIS A 735 -3.84 0.63 13.02
C HIS A 735 -3.33 1.58 14.09
N LEU A 736 -4.19 1.93 15.03
CA LEU A 736 -3.82 2.69 16.22
C LEU A 736 -4.06 1.84 17.46
N PHE A 737 -2.99 1.63 18.24
CA PHE A 737 -3.01 0.88 19.49
C PHE A 737 -2.67 1.78 20.67
N GLN A 738 -3.08 1.38 21.86
CA GLN A 738 -2.55 1.92 23.10
C GLN A 738 -1.07 1.52 23.24
N TYR A 739 -0.24 2.42 23.73
CA TYR A 739 1.16 2.09 24.05
C TYR A 739 1.37 2.15 25.58
N PRO A 740 2.12 1.21 26.16
CA PRO A 740 2.64 -0.02 25.54
C PRO A 740 1.55 -1.08 25.31
N CYS A 741 1.72 -1.92 24.29
CA CYS A 741 0.83 -3.03 23.97
C CYS A 741 1.57 -4.39 23.98
N PRO A 742 1.94 -4.90 25.16
CA PRO A 742 2.78 -6.10 25.27
C PRO A 742 2.01 -7.42 25.19
N LYS A 743 0.69 -7.41 25.09
CA LYS A 743 -0.11 -8.64 25.03
C LYS A 743 -0.56 -8.97 23.61
N PRO A 744 -0.46 -10.23 23.16
CA PRO A 744 -0.96 -10.67 21.88
C PRO A 744 -2.43 -10.30 21.66
N LYS A 745 -2.80 -9.97 20.42
CA LYS A 745 -4.16 -9.59 20.04
C LYS A 745 -4.66 -8.33 20.76
N ALA A 746 -3.79 -7.35 20.93
CA ALA A 746 -4.20 -6.07 21.50
C ALA A 746 -5.31 -5.45 20.64
N PRO A 747 -6.36 -4.87 21.26
CA PRO A 747 -7.40 -4.18 20.52
C PRO A 747 -6.86 -2.88 19.89
N SER A 748 -7.32 -2.57 18.68
CA SER A 748 -6.89 -1.37 17.93
C SER A 748 -8.06 -0.73 17.20
N HIS A 749 -7.93 0.54 16.90
CA HIS A 749 -8.72 1.19 15.85
C HIS A 749 -8.06 0.94 14.51
N LYS A 750 -8.87 0.63 13.49
CA LYS A 750 -8.42 0.34 12.13
C LYS A 750 -8.96 1.40 11.18
N TYR A 751 -8.10 1.87 10.27
CA TYR A 751 -8.42 2.91 9.32
C TYR A 751 -8.10 2.45 7.91
N GLU A 752 -9.04 2.68 7.01
CA GLU A 752 -8.96 2.38 5.58
C GLU A 752 -8.75 3.67 4.79
N GLY A 753 -8.25 3.56 3.57
CA GLY A 753 -7.98 4.71 2.70
C GLY A 753 -6.87 4.43 1.69
N HIS A 754 -5.87 3.63 2.08
CA HIS A 754 -4.83 3.15 1.17
C HIS A 754 -5.32 2.00 0.29
N GLY A 755 -4.87 1.99 -0.95
CA GLY A 755 -5.19 0.94 -1.93
C GLY A 755 -4.03 -0.03 -2.20
N SER A 756 -2.90 0.15 -1.53
CA SER A 756 -1.75 -0.74 -1.54
C SER A 756 -1.19 -0.90 -0.13
N HIS A 757 -0.19 -1.75 0.05
CA HIS A 757 0.53 -1.86 1.32
C HIS A 757 0.94 -0.47 1.82
N VAL A 758 0.73 -0.23 3.12
CA VAL A 758 1.15 1.00 3.78
C VAL A 758 2.63 0.86 4.12
N THR A 759 3.49 1.68 3.53
CA THR A 759 4.94 1.54 3.66
C THR A 759 5.49 2.22 4.89
N ASN A 760 4.85 3.33 5.33
CA ASN A 760 5.35 4.09 6.46
C ASN A 760 4.23 4.83 7.21
N VAL A 761 4.45 5.08 8.50
CA VAL A 761 3.61 5.91 9.36
C VAL A 761 4.49 6.74 10.29
N CYS A 762 4.13 8.00 10.52
CA CYS A 762 4.88 8.88 11.41
C CYS A 762 3.96 9.92 12.05
N PHE A 763 4.08 10.12 13.38
CA PHE A 763 3.41 11.22 14.07
C PHE A 763 4.15 12.53 13.82
N THR A 764 3.42 13.64 13.71
CA THR A 764 4.00 14.98 13.75
C THR A 764 4.58 15.27 15.14
N HIS A 765 5.48 16.25 15.26
CA HIS A 765 6.18 16.58 16.51
C HIS A 765 5.25 16.85 17.71
N SER A 766 4.04 17.34 17.45
CA SER A 766 3.03 17.67 18.48
C SER A 766 2.04 16.55 18.77
N ASP A 767 2.15 15.41 18.07
CA ASP A 767 1.13 14.34 18.03
C ASP A 767 -0.27 14.80 17.58
N SER A 768 -0.39 15.98 16.96
CA SER A 768 -1.66 16.48 16.44
C SER A 768 -2.13 15.72 15.20
N HIS A 769 -1.20 15.23 14.41
CA HIS A 769 -1.48 14.48 13.20
C HIS A 769 -0.60 13.23 13.10
N LEU A 770 -1.13 12.24 12.41
CA LEU A 770 -0.41 11.08 11.91
C LEU A 770 -0.36 11.18 10.38
N LEU A 771 0.80 10.90 9.82
CA LEU A 771 0.97 10.72 8.37
C LEU A 771 1.11 9.24 8.07
N SER A 772 0.41 8.77 7.04
CA SER A 772 0.56 7.42 6.51
C SER A 772 0.80 7.47 5.01
N MET A 773 1.64 6.58 4.52
CA MET A 773 2.10 6.60 3.15
C MET A 773 1.89 5.23 2.51
N GLY A 774 1.12 5.20 1.44
CA GLY A 774 0.92 4.00 0.64
C GLY A 774 2.07 3.82 -0.36
N GLY A 775 2.44 2.59 -0.66
CA GLY A 775 3.52 2.31 -1.60
C GLY A 775 3.11 2.61 -3.04
N LYS A 776 2.51 1.65 -3.72
CA LYS A 776 2.14 1.74 -5.15
C LYS A 776 0.94 2.64 -5.45
N ASP A 777 0.10 2.94 -4.47
CA ASP A 777 -1.02 3.86 -4.65
C ASP A 777 -0.60 5.33 -4.68
N THR A 778 0.67 5.62 -4.36
CA THR A 778 1.29 6.95 -4.36
C THR A 778 0.56 7.99 -3.50
N CYS A 779 -0.19 7.52 -2.50
CA CYS A 779 -1.06 8.34 -1.66
C CYS A 779 -0.42 8.61 -0.29
N ILE A 780 -0.48 9.87 0.16
CA ILE A 780 -0.15 10.25 1.53
C ILE A 780 -1.43 10.72 2.20
N LEU A 781 -1.78 10.11 3.33
CA LEU A 781 -2.94 10.47 4.12
C LEU A 781 -2.50 11.17 5.40
N GLN A 782 -3.04 12.33 5.64
CA GLN A 782 -2.89 13.07 6.90
C GLN A 782 -4.13 12.82 7.75
N TRP A 783 -3.90 12.30 8.95
CA TRP A 783 -4.95 11.98 9.92
C TRP A 783 -4.83 12.92 11.10
N ARG A 784 -5.92 13.58 11.49
CA ARG A 784 -6.01 14.35 12.71
C ARG A 784 -6.23 13.42 13.90
N VAL A 785 -5.44 13.59 14.96
CA VAL A 785 -5.59 12.83 16.20
C VAL A 785 -6.63 13.51 17.09
N ILE A 786 -7.76 12.82 17.30
CA ILE A 786 -8.88 13.30 18.11
C ILE A 786 -8.86 12.58 19.45
N ARG A 787 -8.95 13.35 20.55
CA ARG A 787 -9.14 12.78 21.89
C ARG A 787 -10.62 12.49 22.11
N GLY A 788 -10.98 11.23 22.34
CA GLY A 788 -12.31 10.85 22.72
C GLY A 788 -12.64 11.40 24.11
N GLY A 789 -13.51 12.41 24.18
CA GLY A 789 -14.10 12.81 25.46
C GLY A 789 -15.19 11.80 25.88
N PRO A 790 -15.49 11.66 27.18
CA PRO A 790 -16.52 10.72 27.67
C PRO A 790 -17.97 11.07 27.24
N GLY A 791 -18.17 12.04 26.31
CA GLY A 791 -19.46 12.53 25.84
C GLY A 791 -19.84 12.17 24.39
N ASP A 792 -18.90 11.74 23.54
CA ASP A 792 -19.13 11.66 22.07
C ASP A 792 -19.86 10.40 21.58
N SER A 793 -20.22 9.48 22.48
CA SER A 793 -20.97 8.27 22.12
C SER A 793 -22.49 8.47 22.04
N ARG A 794 -23.00 9.65 22.36
CA ARG A 794 -24.44 9.92 22.38
C ARG A 794 -24.99 10.77 21.25
N GLU A 795 -24.15 11.51 20.50
CA GLU A 795 -24.67 12.41 19.45
C GLU A 795 -24.84 11.74 18.07
N LYS A 796 -24.19 10.63 17.78
CA LYS A 796 -24.40 9.90 16.52
C LYS A 796 -25.61 8.95 16.51
N LEU A 797 -26.30 8.76 17.63
CA LEU A 797 -27.52 7.95 17.72
C LEU A 797 -28.81 8.80 17.84
N ALA A 798 -28.71 10.13 17.95
CA ALA A 798 -29.88 11.03 18.10
C ALA A 798 -30.34 11.69 16.79
N SER A 799 -29.65 11.48 15.66
CA SER A 799 -30.04 12.05 14.35
C SER A 799 -30.87 11.12 13.45
N THR A 800 -31.32 9.98 13.96
CA THR A 800 -32.21 9.07 13.25
C THR A 800 -33.54 8.79 13.97
N SER A 801 -34.09 9.74 14.74
CA SER A 801 -35.47 9.68 15.17
C SER A 801 -36.27 10.77 14.50
N THR A 802 -37.02 10.36 13.52
CA THR A 802 -38.18 10.96 12.86
C THR A 802 -38.98 11.91 13.77
N SER A 803 -39.10 13.17 13.36
CA SER A 803 -40.23 13.99 13.71
C SER A 803 -41.15 14.10 12.50
N SER A 804 -42.27 13.40 12.58
CA SER A 804 -43.44 13.63 11.74
C SER A 804 -44.09 14.98 12.12
N PRO A 805 -44.51 15.82 11.20
CA PRO A 805 -45.37 16.98 11.55
C PRO A 805 -46.83 16.54 11.63
N GLU A 806 -47.46 16.80 12.77
CA GLU A 806 -48.92 16.77 12.90
C GLU A 806 -49.57 17.91 12.07
N PRO A 807 -50.79 17.68 11.52
CA PRO A 807 -51.50 18.68 10.75
C PRO A 807 -52.21 19.66 11.70
N ALA A 808 -51.92 20.95 11.55
CA ALA A 808 -52.68 22.01 12.17
C ALA A 808 -54.03 22.19 11.48
N THR A 809 -55.10 21.98 12.24
CA THR A 809 -56.48 22.44 11.96
C THR A 809 -56.64 23.91 12.36
N SER A 810 -57.03 24.74 11.48
CA SER A 810 -58.12 25.71 11.38
C SER A 810 -57.79 26.77 10.34
#